data_ce97f614a17d578e10a9eafa51969a60
#
_entry.id   ce97f614a17d578e10a9eafa51969a60
#
_cell.length_a   1.000
_cell.length_b   1.000
_cell.length_c   1.000
_cell.angle_alpha   90.00
_cell.angle_beta   90.00
_cell.angle_gamma   90.00
#
_symmetry.space_group_name_H-M   'P 1'
#
loop_
_entity.id
_entity.type
_entity.pdbx_description
1 polymer ?
#
loop_
_entity_poly.entity_id
_entity_poly.type
_entity_poly.pdbx_seq_one_letter_code
_entity_poly.pdbx_strand_id
1 'polypeptide(L)'
;MKILGEVPDTFVIPNRMFSAERGVSLADVEFPAYYNFFIKRRSIRVIGMSHQIDTALRVLREAMLGPDNIQLVREYPYGINRDLIPNLRAEMEFLRPFSLSGKRKAELNDMALGVPWGPENRVPFGDMALERSKDSLRVVDGTKVLAEVSLDVSFGGIPYNDRASGPFEPPLFGITVIGSGSGFDPKEMTSGFIIWINRRGILVDPPVDSTYWLRSMDINPRLIDDCILTHCHADHDSGILQKLLEEKKINLYTTETIMESFVRKYQSLTGLNYKAFMSLFHFHPVTLQVPIRINGGEFRFFYTLHSIPTIGFEIYYQGKSFVYSSDSLYCPDTFKKLFERGDVNRYRMIELTNFPWHHSVIFHEAGIPPLHTPMQTLTELPEQVKKRIYLIHVAEKAIPEGSGLRKAPNGREESLLIDVTPPESNEALEYLNVLNHIDLFSGLPIEKAREFLTLVKVENFKVGDFVIKKNTVGDRFFMIVSGRARVERDGAVIKSYTNNDYLGETSMILNMPRNADVVAETDMKILVMDKYDFLYFIRGSEIARQMKIIAQNREHDTWSLFDDAQLFKSLSATQRTQLQGIMGRLRFKKGDIIAAQGTTRETFYIVDQGIVSFDRGQKQVLRAGRGSFIAKIYANPRRGVHRFSIVAQEDAILYSIDTMEFYRFLEKNPGVFLSLREARIRDTIQNA
;
A
#
# COMPACT_ATOMS: atom_id res chain seq x y z
N MET A 1 22.14 2.92 -0.25
CA MET A 1 23.09 1.99 0.40
C MET A 1 23.72 1.01 -0.59
N LYS A 2 22.99 0.46 -1.54
CA LYS A 2 23.49 -0.56 -2.51
C LYS A 2 24.67 -0.14 -3.40
N ILE A 3 24.90 1.17 -3.60
CA ILE A 3 25.84 1.68 -4.62
C ILE A 3 27.20 2.14 -4.04
N LEU A 4 27.29 2.43 -2.74
CA LEU A 4 28.44 3.15 -2.18
C LEU A 4 29.50 2.30 -1.48
N GLY A 5 29.30 0.98 -1.33
CA GLY A 5 30.25 0.10 -0.60
C GLY A 5 30.42 0.43 0.89
N GLU A 6 30.07 1.64 1.31
CA GLU A 6 30.07 2.10 2.71
C GLU A 6 28.73 2.78 3.02
N VAL A 7 28.29 2.65 4.29
CA VAL A 7 27.08 3.32 4.77
C VAL A 7 27.45 4.69 5.30
N PRO A 8 26.87 5.79 4.75
CA PRO A 8 27.09 7.14 5.26
C PRO A 8 26.70 7.26 6.74
N ASP A 9 27.31 8.20 7.44
CA ASP A 9 26.95 8.59 8.80
C ASP A 9 26.27 9.96 8.89
N THR A 10 26.13 10.63 7.76
CA THR A 10 25.52 11.97 7.68
C THR A 10 24.47 11.99 6.59
N PHE A 11 23.25 12.38 6.97
CA PHE A 11 22.07 12.39 6.13
C PHE A 11 21.45 13.77 6.11
N VAL A 12 21.14 14.30 4.93
CA VAL A 12 20.42 15.56 4.76
C VAL A 12 18.98 15.22 4.38
N ILE A 13 18.03 15.72 5.17
CA ILE A 13 16.60 15.51 4.89
C ILE A 13 16.20 16.35 3.68
N PRO A 14 15.57 15.76 2.66
CA PRO A 14 15.07 16.49 1.50
C PRO A 14 13.93 17.45 1.86
N ASN A 15 13.55 18.32 0.94
CA ASN A 15 12.45 19.29 1.15
C ASN A 15 11.14 18.60 1.55
N ARG A 16 10.86 17.42 0.99
CA ARG A 16 9.72 16.58 1.33
C ARG A 16 10.17 15.39 2.17
N MET A 17 9.41 15.07 3.20
CA MET A 17 9.70 13.94 4.08
C MET A 17 8.92 12.67 3.71
N PHE A 18 7.91 12.81 2.85
CA PHE A 18 7.07 11.72 2.35
C PHE A 18 6.76 11.94 0.87
N SER A 19 6.81 10.89 0.08
CA SER A 19 6.35 10.89 -1.30
C SER A 19 4.95 10.30 -1.37
N ALA A 20 3.92 11.13 -1.56
CA ALA A 20 2.57 10.63 -1.78
C ALA A 20 2.42 9.90 -3.12
N GLU A 21 3.28 10.21 -4.10
CA GLU A 21 3.33 9.52 -5.39
C GLU A 21 3.78 8.06 -5.27
N ARG A 22 4.72 7.80 -4.36
CA ARG A 22 5.30 6.48 -4.14
C ARG A 22 4.81 5.80 -2.86
N GLY A 23 4.14 6.52 -1.96
CA GLY A 23 3.71 6.02 -0.66
C GLY A 23 4.87 5.68 0.30
N VAL A 24 6.01 6.34 0.17
CA VAL A 24 7.22 6.03 0.93
C VAL A 24 7.76 7.22 1.72
N SER A 25 8.38 6.91 2.86
CA SER A 25 9.16 7.88 3.64
C SER A 25 10.43 8.28 2.90
N LEU A 26 10.78 9.57 2.93
CA LEU A 26 12.04 10.14 2.44
C LEU A 26 12.97 10.56 3.60
N ALA A 27 12.54 10.36 4.82
CA ALA A 27 13.25 10.77 6.03
C ALA A 27 13.51 9.60 7.00
N ASP A 28 13.30 8.37 6.53
CA ASP A 28 13.61 7.19 7.31
C ASP A 28 15.11 6.87 7.21
N VAL A 29 15.77 6.88 8.34
CA VAL A 29 17.20 6.62 8.48
C VAL A 29 17.50 5.43 9.42
N GLU A 30 16.52 4.54 9.59
CA GLU A 30 16.58 3.42 10.52
C GLU A 30 17.77 2.49 10.23
N PHE A 31 17.84 1.91 9.03
CA PHE A 31 18.95 1.00 8.70
C PHE A 31 20.33 1.64 8.73
N PRO A 32 20.53 2.88 8.23
CA PRO A 32 21.76 3.61 8.47
C PRO A 32 22.09 3.79 9.95
N ALA A 33 21.10 4.09 10.80
CA ALA A 33 21.33 4.25 12.23
C ALA A 33 21.75 2.91 12.89
N TYR A 34 21.04 1.82 12.60
CA TYR A 34 21.42 0.48 13.06
C TYR A 34 22.83 0.11 12.65
N TYR A 35 23.15 0.24 11.36
CA TYR A 35 24.47 -0.14 10.85
C TYR A 35 25.60 0.68 11.50
N ASN A 36 25.43 2.00 11.57
CA ASN A 36 26.46 2.85 12.17
C ASN A 36 26.59 2.58 13.67
N PHE A 37 25.48 2.43 14.40
CA PHE A 37 25.51 2.21 15.84
C PHE A 37 26.10 0.84 16.21
N PHE A 38 25.58 -0.25 15.61
CA PHE A 38 25.98 -1.61 15.99
C PHE A 38 27.29 -2.07 15.36
N ILE A 39 27.53 -1.72 14.10
CA ILE A 39 28.67 -2.23 13.35
C ILE A 39 29.84 -1.24 13.38
N LYS A 40 29.59 0.05 13.11
CA LYS A 40 30.64 1.08 13.05
C LYS A 40 30.89 1.76 14.39
N ARG A 41 30.09 1.50 15.42
CA ARG A 41 30.22 2.06 16.78
C ARG A 41 30.23 3.59 16.79
N ARG A 42 29.36 4.21 16.03
CA ARG A 42 29.21 5.67 15.93
C ARG A 42 27.75 6.07 15.76
N SER A 43 27.41 7.30 16.10
CA SER A 43 26.11 7.90 15.84
C SER A 43 26.01 8.42 14.41
N ILE A 44 24.81 8.47 13.84
CA ILE A 44 24.56 9.22 12.60
C ILE A 44 24.24 10.68 12.89
N ARG A 45 24.43 11.55 11.89
CA ARG A 45 23.99 12.94 11.89
C ARG A 45 22.85 13.13 10.90
N VAL A 46 21.77 13.77 11.36
CA VAL A 46 20.59 14.08 10.55
C VAL A 46 20.46 15.58 10.42
N ILE A 47 20.72 16.11 9.24
CA ILE A 47 20.75 17.56 8.95
C ILE A 47 19.42 17.94 8.30
N GLY A 48 18.76 19.01 8.80
CA GLY A 48 17.49 19.47 8.25
C GLY A 48 17.01 20.75 8.92
N MET A 49 15.79 21.16 8.58
CA MET A 49 15.08 22.17 9.36
C MET A 49 14.64 21.55 10.70
N SER A 50 14.54 22.34 11.78
CA SER A 50 14.21 21.82 13.12
C SER A 50 12.99 20.90 13.11
N HIS A 51 11.89 21.31 12.45
CA HIS A 51 10.69 20.48 12.38
C HIS A 51 10.88 19.16 11.58
N GLN A 52 11.79 19.14 10.59
CA GLN A 52 12.13 17.92 9.83
C GLN A 52 12.96 16.97 10.69
N ILE A 53 13.92 17.50 11.43
CA ILE A 53 14.73 16.73 12.38
C ILE A 53 13.83 16.11 13.44
N ASP A 54 12.95 16.89 14.07
CA ASP A 54 12.00 16.40 15.08
C ASP A 54 11.14 15.26 14.55
N THR A 55 10.72 15.37 13.29
CA THR A 55 9.93 14.32 12.62
C THR A 55 10.78 13.07 12.34
N ALA A 56 11.98 13.22 11.76
CA ALA A 56 12.86 12.08 11.47
C ALA A 56 13.28 11.34 12.74
N LEU A 57 13.61 12.08 13.81
CA LEU A 57 13.95 11.49 15.11
C LEU A 57 12.75 10.80 15.77
N ARG A 58 11.53 11.30 15.57
CA ARG A 58 10.30 10.62 16.05
C ARG A 58 10.06 9.32 15.31
N VAL A 59 10.22 9.31 13.98
CA VAL A 59 10.14 8.10 13.16
C VAL A 59 11.16 7.06 13.63
N LEU A 60 12.42 7.49 13.76
CA LEU A 60 13.51 6.63 14.23
C LEU A 60 13.27 6.10 15.65
N ARG A 61 12.68 6.92 16.53
CA ARG A 61 12.38 6.52 17.89
C ARG A 61 11.35 5.38 17.95
N GLU A 62 10.25 5.50 17.20
CA GLU A 62 9.22 4.44 17.15
C GLU A 62 9.81 3.12 16.60
N ALA A 63 10.73 3.21 15.62
CA ALA A 63 11.38 2.04 15.05
C ALA A 63 12.41 1.41 15.99
N MET A 64 13.28 2.21 16.62
CA MET A 64 14.42 1.66 17.39
C MET A 64 14.12 1.40 18.87
N LEU A 65 13.23 2.18 19.48
CA LEU A 65 12.93 2.12 20.92
C LEU A 65 11.47 1.73 21.21
N GLY A 66 10.63 1.68 20.18
CA GLY A 66 9.20 1.38 20.29
C GLY A 66 8.38 2.46 21.01
N PRO A 67 7.11 2.17 21.31
CA PRO A 67 6.19 3.10 21.94
C PRO A 67 6.50 3.32 23.41
N ASP A 68 6.31 4.57 23.88
CA ASP A 68 6.41 4.92 25.30
C ASP A 68 5.27 4.34 26.15
N ASN A 69 4.07 4.27 25.57
CA ASN A 69 2.88 3.80 26.25
C ASN A 69 2.40 2.47 25.64
N ILE A 70 2.35 1.43 26.46
CA ILE A 70 1.92 0.08 26.09
C ILE A 70 0.79 -0.31 27.03
N GLN A 71 -0.42 -0.53 26.50
CA GLN A 71 -1.63 -0.87 27.25
C GLN A 71 -2.24 -2.19 26.76
N LEU A 72 -1.55 -3.29 26.97
CA LEU A 72 -1.90 -4.61 26.42
C LEU A 72 -3.23 -5.19 26.91
N VAL A 73 -3.76 -4.73 28.04
CA VAL A 73 -5.01 -5.27 28.62
C VAL A 73 -6.17 -5.21 27.63
N ARG A 74 -6.19 -4.23 26.72
CA ARG A 74 -7.23 -4.08 25.70
C ARG A 74 -7.09 -5.07 24.55
N GLU A 75 -5.91 -5.63 24.38
CA GLU A 75 -5.57 -6.55 23.29
C GLU A 75 -5.79 -8.01 23.66
N TYR A 76 -6.28 -8.27 24.88
CA TYR A 76 -6.60 -9.60 25.38
C TYR A 76 -8.09 -9.72 25.74
N PRO A 77 -8.64 -10.95 25.80
CA PRO A 77 -10.03 -11.16 26.16
C PRO A 77 -10.39 -10.57 27.53
N TYR A 78 -11.58 -10.01 27.63
CA TYR A 78 -12.08 -9.51 28.92
C TYR A 78 -12.04 -10.61 29.99
N GLY A 79 -11.51 -10.29 31.17
CA GLY A 79 -11.41 -11.22 32.28
C GLY A 79 -10.24 -12.21 32.24
N ILE A 80 -9.32 -12.07 31.25
CA ILE A 80 -8.11 -12.90 31.22
C ILE A 80 -7.28 -12.78 32.48
N ASN A 81 -6.65 -13.88 32.90
CA ASN A 81 -5.64 -13.82 33.93
C ASN A 81 -4.49 -12.90 33.54
N ARG A 82 -4.24 -11.85 34.33
CA ARG A 82 -3.21 -10.83 34.02
C ARG A 82 -1.80 -11.41 33.90
N ASP A 83 -1.53 -12.54 34.56
CA ASP A 83 -0.23 -13.21 34.44
C ASP A 83 0.04 -13.76 33.00
N LEU A 84 -0.99 -13.90 32.17
CA LEU A 84 -0.88 -14.30 30.78
C LEU A 84 -0.55 -13.12 29.85
N ILE A 85 -0.62 -11.88 30.35
CA ILE A 85 -0.30 -10.68 29.58
C ILE A 85 1.20 -10.41 29.75
N PRO A 86 2.00 -10.37 28.64
CA PRO A 86 3.43 -10.15 28.72
C PRO A 86 3.78 -8.73 29.20
N ASN A 87 4.92 -8.58 29.82
CA ASN A 87 5.51 -7.28 30.11
C ASN A 87 6.45 -6.86 28.98
N LEU A 88 5.87 -6.47 27.83
CA LEU A 88 6.67 -6.09 26.67
C LEU A 88 7.68 -4.96 26.97
N ARG A 89 7.37 -4.07 27.92
CA ARG A 89 8.32 -3.02 28.31
C ARG A 89 9.60 -3.61 28.92
N ALA A 90 9.47 -4.59 29.81
CA ALA A 90 10.63 -5.27 30.40
C ALA A 90 11.40 -6.07 29.33
N GLU A 91 10.70 -6.74 28.42
CA GLU A 91 11.28 -7.49 27.32
C GLU A 91 12.08 -6.56 26.38
N MET A 92 11.49 -5.44 25.96
CA MET A 92 12.15 -4.41 25.13
C MET A 92 13.36 -3.79 25.83
N GLU A 93 13.25 -3.47 27.14
CA GLU A 93 14.36 -2.90 27.91
C GLU A 93 15.50 -3.92 28.07
N PHE A 94 15.20 -5.22 28.18
CA PHE A 94 16.22 -6.27 28.17
C PHE A 94 17.00 -6.28 26.86
N LEU A 95 16.30 -6.23 25.71
CA LEU A 95 16.89 -6.27 24.38
C LEU A 95 17.57 -4.95 23.98
N ARG A 96 17.20 -3.85 24.63
CA ARG A 96 17.73 -2.52 24.33
C ARG A 96 19.25 -2.52 24.43
N PRO A 97 19.99 -2.02 23.42
CA PRO A 97 21.43 -2.02 23.42
C PRO A 97 22.00 -1.09 24.50
N PHE A 98 23.27 -1.28 24.83
CA PHE A 98 24.02 -0.32 25.63
C PHE A 98 24.51 0.83 24.76
N SER A 99 24.67 2.01 25.38
CA SER A 99 25.31 3.18 24.77
C SER A 99 26.72 2.83 24.27
N LEU A 100 27.29 3.65 23.40
CA LEU A 100 28.61 3.42 22.87
C LEU A 100 29.71 3.34 23.99
N SER A 101 29.46 3.98 25.11
CA SER A 101 30.34 3.88 26.30
C SER A 101 30.17 2.58 27.13
N GLY A 102 29.08 1.82 26.88
CA GLY A 102 28.75 0.61 27.62
C GLY A 102 28.20 0.85 29.04
N LYS A 103 28.05 2.09 29.49
CA LYS A 103 27.71 2.43 30.90
C LYS A 103 26.23 2.45 31.23
N ARG A 104 25.36 2.66 30.23
CA ARG A 104 23.91 2.71 30.37
C ARG A 104 23.23 2.16 29.12
N LYS A 105 21.95 1.90 29.19
CA LYS A 105 21.13 1.60 28.02
C LYS A 105 21.16 2.79 27.04
N ALA A 106 21.18 2.48 25.75
CA ALA A 106 21.24 3.51 24.72
C ALA A 106 19.94 4.32 24.65
N GLU A 107 20.05 5.59 24.40
CA GLU A 107 18.97 6.50 24.08
C GLU A 107 19.06 6.90 22.60
N LEU A 108 18.01 7.53 22.08
CA LEU A 108 17.98 7.93 20.67
C LEU A 108 19.18 8.81 20.27
N ASN A 109 19.58 9.74 21.16
CA ASN A 109 20.74 10.63 20.93
C ASN A 109 22.10 9.90 20.87
N ASP A 110 22.19 8.67 21.37
CA ASP A 110 23.39 7.84 21.18
C ASP A 110 23.46 7.27 19.77
N MET A 111 22.33 7.19 19.07
CA MET A 111 22.21 6.57 17.75
C MET A 111 22.15 7.62 16.63
N ALA A 112 21.43 8.71 16.85
CA ALA A 112 21.23 9.76 15.86
C ALA A 112 21.22 11.17 16.49
N LEU A 113 21.98 12.06 15.88
CA LEU A 113 22.11 13.46 16.30
C LEU A 113 21.45 14.38 15.28
N GLY A 114 20.47 15.15 15.71
CA GLY A 114 19.85 16.19 14.88
C GLY A 114 20.77 17.42 14.79
N VAL A 115 21.05 17.87 13.58
CA VAL A 115 21.88 19.03 13.30
C VAL A 115 21.05 20.03 12.49
N PRO A 116 20.49 21.09 13.11
CA PRO A 116 19.74 22.10 12.37
C PRO A 116 20.65 22.94 11.48
N TRP A 117 20.08 23.46 10.38
CA TRP A 117 20.79 24.44 9.55
C TRP A 117 21.16 25.65 10.40
N GLY A 118 22.44 26.04 10.34
CA GLY A 118 22.99 27.22 11.02
C GLY A 118 22.61 28.53 10.31
N PRO A 119 23.20 29.65 10.76
CA PRO A 119 23.11 30.92 10.05
C PRO A 119 23.49 30.76 8.58
N GLU A 120 22.83 31.49 7.70
CA GLU A 120 23.06 31.45 6.24
C GLU A 120 22.78 30.06 5.61
N ASN A 121 21.99 29.20 6.28
CA ASN A 121 21.72 27.84 5.83
C ASN A 121 23.00 27.00 5.58
N ARG A 122 23.99 27.15 6.46
CA ARG A 122 25.28 26.50 6.36
C ARG A 122 25.57 25.60 7.58
N VAL A 123 26.15 24.43 7.32
CA VAL A 123 26.58 23.48 8.35
C VAL A 123 28.02 23.04 8.06
N PRO A 124 28.95 23.14 9.02
CA PRO A 124 30.30 22.64 8.87
C PRO A 124 30.33 21.12 8.67
N PHE A 125 31.18 20.64 7.76
CA PHE A 125 31.36 19.22 7.42
C PHE A 125 32.83 18.86 7.19
N GLY A 126 33.53 18.56 8.26
CA GLY A 126 35.00 18.45 8.22
C GLY A 126 35.64 19.78 7.83
N ASP A 127 36.56 19.76 6.84
CA ASP A 127 37.18 20.97 6.27
C ASP A 127 36.28 21.67 5.25
N MET A 128 35.13 21.09 4.95
CA MET A 128 34.12 21.59 4.00
C MET A 128 32.90 22.17 4.73
N ALA A 129 31.91 22.63 3.95
CA ALA A 129 30.61 22.97 4.47
C ALA A 129 29.52 22.47 3.53
N LEU A 130 28.36 22.23 4.13
CA LEU A 130 27.10 22.02 3.43
C LEU A 130 26.33 23.33 3.39
N GLU A 131 25.91 23.76 2.21
CA GLU A 131 25.13 24.97 2.00
C GLU A 131 23.79 24.62 1.37
N ARG A 132 22.70 25.08 1.97
CA ARG A 132 21.34 24.86 1.48
C ARG A 132 20.82 26.10 0.80
N SER A 133 20.36 25.96 -0.45
CA SER A 133 19.45 26.91 -1.09
C SER A 133 18.01 26.41 -0.97
N LYS A 134 17.04 27.11 -1.62
CA LYS A 134 15.63 26.68 -1.61
C LYS A 134 15.47 25.25 -2.09
N ASP A 135 16.11 24.88 -3.18
CA ASP A 135 15.84 23.63 -3.91
C ASP A 135 17.11 22.79 -4.11
N SER A 136 18.28 23.23 -3.65
CA SER A 136 19.53 22.51 -3.80
C SER A 136 20.41 22.51 -2.54
N LEU A 137 21.25 21.48 -2.46
CA LEU A 137 22.31 21.31 -1.47
C LEU A 137 23.63 21.38 -2.19
N ARG A 138 24.56 22.20 -1.69
CA ARG A 138 25.95 22.30 -2.16
C ARG A 138 26.91 21.79 -1.12
N VAL A 139 27.93 21.10 -1.58
CA VAL A 139 29.12 20.78 -0.80
C VAL A 139 30.22 21.74 -1.24
N VAL A 140 30.74 22.53 -0.32
CA VAL A 140 31.71 23.59 -0.65
C VAL A 140 33.01 23.43 0.17
N ASP A 141 34.14 23.71 -0.48
CA ASP A 141 35.47 23.87 0.15
C ASP A 141 35.92 25.32 -0.04
N GLY A 142 35.86 26.11 1.02
CA GLY A 142 36.00 27.56 0.94
C GLY A 142 34.94 28.18 0.00
N THR A 143 35.37 28.71 -1.15
CA THR A 143 34.50 29.26 -2.21
C THR A 143 34.21 28.29 -3.35
N LYS A 144 34.87 27.13 -3.38
CA LYS A 144 34.76 26.15 -4.45
C LYS A 144 33.56 25.20 -4.21
N VAL A 145 32.65 25.12 -5.14
CA VAL A 145 31.56 24.13 -5.13
C VAL A 145 32.12 22.80 -5.61
N LEU A 146 32.09 21.78 -4.76
CA LEU A 146 32.53 20.41 -5.07
C LEU A 146 31.40 19.55 -5.65
N ALA A 147 30.19 19.72 -5.15
CA ALA A 147 29.00 19.02 -5.61
C ALA A 147 27.74 19.87 -5.38
N GLU A 148 26.76 19.69 -6.24
CA GLU A 148 25.41 20.25 -6.04
C GLU A 148 24.37 19.18 -6.37
N VAL A 149 23.37 19.01 -5.51
CA VAL A 149 22.29 18.06 -5.67
C VAL A 149 20.95 18.71 -5.36
N SER A 150 19.88 18.25 -6.03
CA SER A 150 18.53 18.73 -5.71
C SER A 150 18.05 18.19 -4.36
N LEU A 151 17.39 19.04 -3.56
CA LEU A 151 16.64 18.65 -2.38
C LEU A 151 15.19 18.19 -2.71
N ASP A 152 14.75 18.40 -3.95
CA ASP A 152 13.54 17.81 -4.48
C ASP A 152 13.86 16.46 -5.09
N VAL A 153 13.59 15.40 -4.30
CA VAL A 153 13.83 14.02 -4.71
C VAL A 153 12.76 13.61 -5.73
N SER A 154 13.21 13.19 -6.92
CA SER A 154 12.38 12.52 -7.91
C SER A 154 12.80 11.04 -8.03
N PHE A 155 11.82 10.16 -8.15
CA PHE A 155 12.09 8.75 -8.36
C PHE A 155 11.95 8.42 -9.84
N GLY A 156 12.98 7.80 -10.43
CA GLY A 156 12.85 7.10 -11.70
C GLY A 156 11.92 5.90 -11.55
N GLY A 157 11.29 5.46 -12.65
CA GLY A 157 10.57 4.20 -12.67
C GLY A 157 11.50 3.05 -12.26
N ILE A 158 11.00 2.08 -11.50
CA ILE A 158 11.77 0.87 -11.19
C ILE A 158 11.62 -0.06 -12.39
N PRO A 159 12.71 -0.35 -13.10
CA PRO A 159 12.67 -1.36 -14.15
C PRO A 159 12.62 -2.74 -13.47
N TYR A 160 11.45 -3.33 -13.35
CA TYR A 160 11.37 -4.78 -13.18
C TYR A 160 11.57 -5.42 -14.55
N ASN A 161 12.73 -6.03 -14.74
CA ASN A 161 13.08 -6.69 -15.99
C ASN A 161 12.44 -8.07 -16.14
N ASP A 162 12.07 -8.70 -15.02
CA ASP A 162 11.46 -10.01 -15.00
C ASP A 162 9.94 -9.88 -15.00
N ARG A 163 9.35 -10.06 -16.16
CA ARG A 163 7.90 -10.21 -16.28
C ARG A 163 7.56 -11.69 -16.31
N ALA A 164 6.71 -12.10 -15.38
CA ALA A 164 6.17 -13.45 -15.40
C ALA A 164 5.38 -13.71 -16.68
N SER A 165 5.50 -14.90 -17.23
CA SER A 165 4.78 -15.30 -18.44
C SER A 165 3.47 -16.01 -18.06
N GLY A 166 2.37 -15.53 -18.64
CA GLY A 166 1.06 -16.16 -18.51
C GLY A 166 0.20 -15.65 -17.32
N PRO A 167 -1.10 -16.04 -17.30
CA PRO A 167 -2.04 -15.62 -16.27
C PRO A 167 -1.67 -16.22 -14.91
N PHE A 168 -1.86 -15.44 -13.85
CA PHE A 168 -1.73 -15.93 -12.48
C PHE A 168 -3.09 -16.42 -11.97
N GLU A 169 -3.14 -17.67 -11.54
CA GLU A 169 -4.27 -18.22 -10.82
C GLU A 169 -3.94 -18.29 -9.32
N PRO A 170 -4.61 -17.50 -8.47
CA PRO A 170 -4.38 -17.55 -7.04
C PRO A 170 -4.73 -18.92 -6.47
N PRO A 171 -3.88 -19.55 -5.64
CA PRO A 171 -4.17 -20.84 -5.04
C PRO A 171 -5.32 -20.76 -4.03
N LEU A 172 -5.97 -21.90 -3.78
CA LEU A 172 -6.98 -22.04 -2.73
C LEU A 172 -6.37 -21.86 -1.33
N PHE A 173 -5.17 -22.44 -1.13
CA PHE A 173 -4.33 -22.19 0.02
C PHE A 173 -2.87 -22.26 -0.40
N GLY A 174 -2.11 -21.20 -0.12
CA GLY A 174 -0.71 -21.15 -0.51
C GLY A 174 -0.04 -19.84 -0.09
N ILE A 175 1.26 -19.75 -0.35
CA ILE A 175 2.07 -18.58 0.03
C ILE A 175 2.96 -18.21 -1.15
N THR A 176 2.92 -16.95 -1.55
CA THR A 176 3.80 -16.35 -2.55
C THR A 176 4.73 -15.38 -1.86
N VAL A 177 6.04 -15.63 -1.84
CA VAL A 177 7.03 -14.79 -1.19
C VAL A 177 7.47 -13.69 -2.14
N ILE A 178 7.33 -12.43 -1.68
CA ILE A 178 7.76 -11.24 -2.40
C ILE A 178 9.26 -11.02 -2.18
N GLY A 179 9.68 -11.13 -0.93
CA GLY A 179 11.05 -11.06 -0.49
C GLY A 179 11.27 -11.86 0.78
N SER A 180 12.46 -12.39 0.96
CA SER A 180 12.87 -13.16 2.13
C SER A 180 14.19 -12.67 2.74
N GLY A 181 14.69 -11.52 2.26
CA GLY A 181 15.87 -10.85 2.79
C GLY A 181 15.59 -10.05 4.04
N SER A 182 16.63 -9.71 4.81
CA SER A 182 16.57 -8.73 5.88
C SER A 182 16.75 -7.31 5.34
N GLY A 183 16.45 -6.28 6.14
CA GLY A 183 16.69 -4.88 5.79
C GLY A 183 18.15 -4.55 5.43
N PHE A 184 19.08 -5.40 5.81
CA PHE A 184 20.52 -5.28 5.47
C PHE A 184 20.94 -6.03 4.21
N ASP A 185 20.07 -6.85 3.61
CA ASP A 185 20.41 -7.55 2.37
C ASP A 185 20.32 -6.58 1.17
N PRO A 186 21.46 -6.32 0.47
CA PRO A 186 21.44 -5.38 -0.65
C PRO A 186 20.90 -6.00 -1.95
N LYS A 187 20.69 -7.29 -2.00
CA LYS A 187 20.38 -8.03 -3.24
C LYS A 187 18.91 -8.43 -3.33
N GLU A 188 18.23 -8.55 -2.20
CA GLU A 188 16.86 -9.02 -2.13
C GLU A 188 15.91 -7.97 -1.57
N MET A 189 14.63 -8.14 -1.83
CA MET A 189 13.57 -7.41 -1.14
C MET A 189 13.50 -7.90 0.31
N THR A 190 13.09 -7.00 1.20
CA THR A 190 12.87 -7.34 2.61
C THR A 190 11.75 -8.34 2.77
N SER A 191 11.64 -8.94 3.95
CA SER A 191 10.70 -10.01 4.22
C SER A 191 9.25 -9.57 4.09
N GLY A 192 8.56 -10.18 3.15
CA GLY A 192 7.14 -9.95 2.93
C GLY A 192 6.58 -10.97 1.96
N PHE A 193 5.31 -11.33 2.13
CA PHE A 193 4.69 -12.40 1.37
C PHE A 193 3.17 -12.23 1.29
N ILE A 194 2.54 -13.00 0.40
CA ILE A 194 1.09 -13.06 0.23
C ILE A 194 0.61 -14.43 0.67
N ILE A 195 -0.36 -14.46 1.57
CA ILE A 195 -1.09 -15.67 1.94
C ILE A 195 -2.36 -15.72 1.09
N TRP A 196 -2.52 -16.77 0.35
CA TRP A 196 -3.72 -17.05 -0.45
C TRP A 196 -4.66 -17.96 0.32
N ILE A 197 -5.90 -17.53 0.50
CA ILE A 197 -6.99 -18.35 1.05
C ILE A 197 -8.24 -18.07 0.21
N ASN A 198 -8.87 -19.11 -0.31
CA ASN A 198 -10.02 -19.00 -1.21
C ASN A 198 -9.74 -18.04 -2.40
N ARG A 199 -8.54 -18.13 -3.00
CA ARG A 199 -8.08 -17.29 -4.12
C ARG A 199 -7.99 -15.79 -3.81
N ARG A 200 -8.07 -15.39 -2.53
CA ARG A 200 -7.89 -14.02 -2.05
C ARG A 200 -6.58 -13.89 -1.30
N GLY A 201 -5.87 -12.81 -1.58
CA GLY A 201 -4.55 -12.55 -0.99
C GLY A 201 -4.66 -11.75 0.29
N ILE A 202 -3.81 -12.10 1.25
CA ILE A 202 -3.53 -11.34 2.47
C ILE A 202 -2.06 -10.96 2.40
N LEU A 203 -1.75 -9.68 2.32
CA LEU A 203 -0.38 -9.19 2.23
C LEU A 203 0.21 -9.03 3.63
N VAL A 204 1.35 -9.66 3.88
CA VAL A 204 2.04 -9.61 5.17
C VAL A 204 3.31 -8.82 5.02
N ASP A 205 3.50 -7.80 5.87
CA ASP A 205 4.70 -6.97 5.95
C ASP A 205 5.24 -6.56 4.57
N PRO A 206 4.47 -5.82 3.75
CA PRO A 206 4.84 -5.54 2.38
C PRO A 206 6.15 -4.75 2.28
N PRO A 207 7.15 -5.26 1.55
CA PRO A 207 8.38 -4.52 1.28
C PRO A 207 8.10 -3.24 0.47
N VAL A 208 9.03 -2.30 0.51
CA VAL A 208 9.03 -1.18 -0.44
C VAL A 208 8.98 -1.71 -1.87
N ASP A 209 8.14 -1.10 -2.71
CA ASP A 209 7.91 -1.47 -4.11
C ASP A 209 7.16 -2.79 -4.33
N SER A 210 6.54 -3.35 -3.29
CA SER A 210 5.68 -4.55 -3.40
C SER A 210 4.58 -4.40 -4.45
N THR A 211 4.00 -3.20 -4.60
CA THR A 211 2.95 -2.94 -5.59
C THR A 211 3.46 -3.00 -7.03
N TYR A 212 4.68 -2.50 -7.27
CA TYR A 212 5.35 -2.65 -8.57
C TYR A 212 5.70 -4.12 -8.85
N TRP A 213 6.15 -4.84 -7.82
CA TRP A 213 6.41 -6.27 -7.91
C TRP A 213 5.15 -7.05 -8.31
N LEU A 214 4.02 -6.80 -7.66
CA LEU A 214 2.73 -7.44 -8.01
C LEU A 214 2.40 -7.25 -9.50
N ARG A 215 2.55 -6.03 -10.00
CA ARG A 215 2.29 -5.73 -11.42
C ARG A 215 3.28 -6.43 -12.36
N SER A 216 4.57 -6.51 -12.00
CA SER A 216 5.57 -7.22 -12.81
C SER A 216 5.32 -8.72 -12.86
N MET A 217 4.77 -9.29 -11.80
CA MET A 217 4.39 -10.70 -11.68
C MET A 217 2.99 -11.01 -12.23
N ASP A 218 2.34 -10.03 -12.85
CA ASP A 218 0.96 -10.16 -13.36
C ASP A 218 -0.05 -10.62 -12.30
N ILE A 219 0.20 -10.24 -11.05
CA ILE A 219 -0.73 -10.44 -9.93
C ILE A 219 -1.60 -9.20 -9.82
N ASN A 220 -2.92 -9.36 -9.99
CA ASN A 220 -3.84 -8.24 -9.86
C ASN A 220 -3.90 -7.77 -8.38
N PRO A 221 -3.53 -6.51 -8.08
CA PRO A 221 -3.58 -5.97 -6.73
C PRO A 221 -4.96 -6.02 -6.07
N ARG A 222 -6.04 -6.08 -6.84
CA ARG A 222 -7.43 -6.18 -6.34
C ARG A 222 -7.76 -7.52 -5.69
N LEU A 223 -6.96 -8.56 -5.92
CA LEU A 223 -7.09 -9.84 -5.24
C LEU A 223 -6.64 -9.75 -3.77
N ILE A 224 -6.03 -8.61 -3.38
CA ILE A 224 -5.38 -8.40 -2.08
C ILE A 224 -6.00 -7.17 -1.42
N ASP A 225 -7.03 -7.37 -0.62
CA ASP A 225 -7.71 -6.32 0.16
C ASP A 225 -7.26 -6.28 1.62
N ASP A 226 -6.66 -7.36 2.08
CA ASP A 226 -6.28 -7.59 3.46
C ASP A 226 -4.77 -7.46 3.64
N CYS A 227 -4.34 -6.80 4.70
CA CYS A 227 -2.95 -6.61 5.04
C CYS A 227 -2.71 -6.88 6.53
N ILE A 228 -1.67 -7.61 6.86
CA ILE A 228 -1.21 -7.82 8.24
C ILE A 228 0.08 -7.04 8.43
N LEU A 229 0.14 -6.20 9.47
CA LEU A 229 1.34 -5.52 9.91
C LEU A 229 1.81 -6.15 11.22
N THR A 230 2.99 -6.76 11.19
CA THR A 230 3.50 -7.44 12.38
C THR A 230 4.21 -6.52 13.35
N HIS A 231 4.93 -5.50 12.88
CA HIS A 231 5.61 -4.49 13.69
C HIS A 231 6.07 -3.29 12.83
N CYS A 232 6.65 -2.26 13.48
CA CYS A 232 6.94 -0.98 12.82
C CYS A 232 8.43 -0.76 12.50
N HIS A 233 9.22 -1.82 12.22
CA HIS A 233 10.51 -1.64 11.53
C HIS A 233 10.28 -1.29 10.06
N ALA A 234 11.20 -0.53 9.46
CA ALA A 234 11.05 -0.01 8.10
C ALA A 234 11.06 -1.11 7.02
N ASP A 235 11.64 -2.27 7.28
CA ASP A 235 11.61 -3.41 6.37
C ASP A 235 10.30 -4.21 6.40
N HIS A 236 9.38 -3.87 7.31
CA HIS A 236 8.07 -4.50 7.44
C HIS A 236 6.90 -3.54 7.18
N ASP A 237 7.02 -2.25 7.59
CA ASP A 237 5.90 -1.30 7.51
C ASP A 237 5.92 -0.40 6.26
N SER A 238 7.06 -0.27 5.57
CA SER A 238 7.25 0.76 4.53
C SER A 238 6.38 0.58 3.28
N GLY A 239 5.92 -0.62 2.98
CA GLY A 239 5.05 -0.90 1.84
C GLY A 239 3.56 -0.70 2.10
N ILE A 240 3.14 -0.54 3.36
CA ILE A 240 1.71 -0.42 3.73
C ILE A 240 1.04 0.75 3.02
N LEU A 241 1.64 1.95 3.04
CA LEU A 241 1.06 3.12 2.40
C LEU A 241 1.10 3.04 0.88
N GLN A 242 2.03 2.29 0.30
CA GLN A 242 2.07 2.05 -1.15
C GLN A 242 0.84 1.27 -1.61
N LYS A 243 0.40 0.28 -0.84
CA LYS A 243 -0.78 -0.51 -1.17
C LYS A 243 -2.05 0.36 -1.24
N LEU A 244 -2.15 1.41 -0.40
CA LEU A 244 -3.25 2.37 -0.46
C LEU A 244 -3.29 3.21 -1.74
N LEU A 245 -2.14 3.42 -2.39
CA LEU A 245 -2.07 4.20 -3.64
C LEU A 245 -2.65 3.42 -4.83
N GLU A 246 -2.77 2.11 -4.70
CA GLU A 246 -3.17 1.26 -5.81
C GLU A 246 -4.63 1.47 -6.19
N GLU A 247 -5.58 1.28 -5.27
CA GLU A 247 -6.99 1.32 -5.66
C GLU A 247 -7.96 1.77 -4.58
N LYS A 248 -8.02 1.14 -3.42
CA LYS A 248 -9.02 1.38 -2.38
C LYS A 248 -8.44 1.24 -0.99
N LYS A 249 -9.25 1.55 0.03
CA LYS A 249 -8.90 1.26 1.41
C LYS A 249 -8.61 -0.22 1.58
N ILE A 250 -7.59 -0.52 2.35
CA ILE A 250 -7.26 -1.88 2.76
C ILE A 250 -7.76 -2.16 4.17
N ASN A 251 -8.09 -3.43 4.42
CA ASN A 251 -8.27 -3.94 5.77
C ASN A 251 -6.89 -4.14 6.40
N LEU A 252 -6.60 -3.46 7.48
CA LEU A 252 -5.33 -3.57 8.17
C LEU A 252 -5.52 -4.26 9.52
N TYR A 253 -4.91 -5.45 9.64
CA TYR A 253 -4.95 -6.29 10.84
C TYR A 253 -3.63 -6.14 11.60
N THR A 254 -3.72 -5.68 12.82
CA THR A 254 -2.59 -5.59 13.78
C THR A 254 -3.15 -5.30 15.17
N THR A 255 -2.30 -5.27 16.21
CA THR A 255 -2.73 -4.88 17.55
C THR A 255 -2.90 -3.36 17.67
N GLU A 256 -3.63 -2.89 18.69
CA GLU A 256 -3.78 -1.45 18.97
C GLU A 256 -2.40 -0.80 19.22
N THR A 257 -1.53 -1.47 19.97
CA THR A 257 -0.17 -0.97 20.29
C THR A 257 0.67 -0.75 19.05
N ILE A 258 0.67 -1.70 18.11
CA ILE A 258 1.43 -1.59 16.86
C ILE A 258 0.79 -0.53 15.96
N MET A 259 -0.54 -0.50 15.85
CA MET A 259 -1.25 0.52 15.06
C MET A 259 -0.97 1.94 15.57
N GLU A 260 -0.92 2.15 16.89
CA GLU A 260 -0.57 3.46 17.43
C GLU A 260 0.88 3.87 17.14
N SER A 261 1.84 2.93 17.14
CA SER A 261 3.21 3.18 16.70
C SER A 261 3.25 3.55 15.22
N PHE A 262 2.57 2.80 14.38
CA PHE A 262 2.46 3.08 12.94
C PHE A 262 1.85 4.46 12.68
N VAL A 263 0.79 4.81 13.38
CA VAL A 263 0.16 6.13 13.28
C VAL A 263 1.14 7.23 13.67
N ARG A 264 1.86 7.13 14.82
CA ARG A 264 2.82 8.17 15.25
C ARG A 264 3.95 8.34 14.24
N LYS A 265 4.47 7.25 13.66
CA LYS A 265 5.49 7.25 12.64
C LYS A 265 5.02 8.00 11.37
N TYR A 266 3.90 7.59 10.80
CA TYR A 266 3.46 8.08 9.49
C TYR A 266 2.62 9.37 9.53
N GLN A 267 1.95 9.69 10.62
CA GLN A 267 1.35 11.02 10.80
C GLN A 267 2.38 12.13 10.72
N SER A 268 3.53 11.92 11.38
CA SER A 268 4.61 12.90 11.38
C SER A 268 5.16 13.14 9.97
N LEU A 269 5.23 12.09 9.15
CA LEU A 269 5.71 12.14 7.78
C LEU A 269 4.70 12.75 6.80
N THR A 270 3.43 12.33 6.90
CA THR A 270 2.37 12.76 5.99
C THR A 270 1.75 14.10 6.38
N GLY A 271 1.96 14.56 7.63
CA GLY A 271 1.31 15.75 8.18
C GLY A 271 -0.22 15.63 8.30
N LEU A 272 -0.78 14.40 8.28
CA LEU A 272 -2.18 14.15 8.55
C LEU A 272 -2.45 14.17 10.07
N ASN A 273 -3.62 14.61 10.50
CA ASN A 273 -4.03 14.41 11.88
C ASN A 273 -4.52 12.97 12.09
N TYR A 274 -4.63 12.53 13.35
CA TYR A 274 -5.01 11.17 13.72
C TYR A 274 -6.26 10.66 12.98
N LYS A 275 -7.35 11.42 13.01
CA LYS A 275 -8.61 11.05 12.38
C LYS A 275 -8.48 10.88 10.86
N ALA A 276 -7.77 11.80 10.21
CA ALA A 276 -7.53 11.72 8.76
C ALA A 276 -6.63 10.54 8.41
N PHE A 277 -5.60 10.26 9.20
CA PHE A 277 -4.73 9.11 8.97
C PHE A 277 -5.48 7.79 9.16
N MET A 278 -6.19 7.61 10.26
CA MET A 278 -7.00 6.42 10.52
C MET A 278 -8.09 6.20 9.47
N SER A 279 -8.60 7.27 8.84
CA SER A 279 -9.58 7.15 7.77
C SER A 279 -9.03 6.56 6.46
N LEU A 280 -7.71 6.40 6.32
CA LEU A 280 -7.08 5.74 5.17
C LEU A 280 -7.31 4.23 5.16
N PHE A 281 -7.58 3.63 6.32
CA PHE A 281 -7.68 2.18 6.51
C PHE A 281 -9.06 1.77 7.02
N HIS A 282 -9.38 0.49 6.83
CA HIS A 282 -10.31 -0.26 7.67
C HIS A 282 -9.47 -1.00 8.71
N PHE A 283 -9.26 -0.37 9.86
CA PHE A 283 -8.48 -0.98 10.95
C PHE A 283 -9.28 -2.07 11.65
N HIS A 284 -8.69 -3.26 11.73
CA HIS A 284 -9.21 -4.42 12.42
C HIS A 284 -8.26 -4.77 13.57
N PRO A 285 -8.53 -4.29 14.80
CA PRO A 285 -7.70 -4.64 15.94
C PRO A 285 -7.77 -6.14 16.20
N VAL A 286 -6.61 -6.80 16.26
CA VAL A 286 -6.53 -8.21 16.61
C VAL A 286 -6.52 -8.36 18.12
N THR A 287 -7.32 -9.31 18.64
CA THR A 287 -7.31 -9.69 20.04
C THR A 287 -6.49 -10.96 20.19
N LEU A 288 -5.47 -10.91 21.03
CA LEU A 288 -4.56 -12.04 21.21
C LEU A 288 -5.29 -13.20 21.89
N GLN A 289 -4.89 -14.42 21.55
CA GLN A 289 -5.52 -15.67 22.00
C GLN A 289 -6.97 -15.87 21.54
N VAL A 290 -7.55 -14.94 20.78
CA VAL A 290 -8.87 -15.09 20.17
C VAL A 290 -8.71 -15.31 18.67
N PRO A 291 -9.23 -16.40 18.13
CA PRO A 291 -9.15 -16.63 16.70
C PRO A 291 -10.05 -15.65 15.93
N ILE A 292 -9.54 -15.12 14.85
CA ILE A 292 -10.32 -14.32 13.89
C ILE A 292 -10.33 -15.02 12.53
N ARG A 293 -11.36 -14.73 11.71
CA ARG A 293 -11.44 -15.29 10.36
C ARG A 293 -11.15 -14.23 9.31
N ILE A 294 -10.15 -14.53 8.45
CA ILE A 294 -9.81 -13.71 7.29
C ILE A 294 -9.89 -14.62 6.07
N ASN A 295 -10.68 -14.24 5.07
CA ASN A 295 -10.91 -15.02 3.84
C ASN A 295 -11.32 -16.50 4.05
N GLY A 296 -11.83 -16.84 5.24
CA GLY A 296 -12.21 -18.21 5.62
C GLY A 296 -11.17 -18.98 6.42
N GLY A 297 -9.92 -18.53 6.47
CA GLY A 297 -8.88 -19.07 7.34
C GLY A 297 -9.05 -18.57 8.78
N GLU A 298 -8.75 -19.42 9.76
CA GLU A 298 -8.70 -19.05 11.17
C GLU A 298 -7.29 -18.61 11.54
N PHE A 299 -7.16 -17.36 12.02
CA PHE A 299 -5.90 -16.73 12.43
C PHE A 299 -5.84 -16.58 13.95
N ARG A 300 -4.68 -16.88 14.55
CA ARG A 300 -4.37 -16.68 15.95
C ARG A 300 -3.08 -15.91 16.08
N PHE A 301 -3.11 -14.77 16.75
CA PHE A 301 -1.96 -13.89 16.91
C PHE A 301 -1.34 -14.05 18.30
N PHE A 302 -0.01 -13.89 18.36
CA PHE A 302 0.76 -13.92 19.61
C PHE A 302 1.90 -12.92 19.56
N TYR A 303 2.33 -12.37 20.70
CA TYR A 303 3.52 -11.52 20.76
C TYR A 303 4.79 -12.37 20.73
N THR A 304 5.74 -11.97 19.91
CA THR A 304 7.12 -12.53 19.85
C THR A 304 8.04 -11.77 20.80
N LEU A 305 9.25 -12.27 21.02
CA LEU A 305 10.28 -11.53 21.75
C LEU A 305 11.13 -10.75 20.74
N HIS A 306 10.92 -9.43 20.71
CA HIS A 306 11.66 -8.54 19.80
C HIS A 306 11.90 -7.16 20.43
N SER A 307 12.73 -6.32 19.79
CA SER A 307 13.13 -4.99 20.30
C SER A 307 11.99 -3.98 20.39
N ILE A 308 10.92 -4.18 19.63
CA ILE A 308 9.68 -3.40 19.66
C ILE A 308 8.48 -4.36 19.65
N PRO A 309 7.26 -3.92 19.99
CA PRO A 309 6.08 -4.79 19.98
C PRO A 309 5.90 -5.44 18.60
N THR A 310 5.96 -6.76 18.56
CA THR A 310 5.95 -7.57 17.33
C THR A 310 5.04 -8.77 17.51
N ILE A 311 4.17 -9.04 16.54
CA ILE A 311 3.28 -10.19 16.54
C ILE A 311 3.68 -11.20 15.48
N GLY A 312 3.66 -12.48 15.85
CA GLY A 312 3.57 -13.62 14.94
C GLY A 312 2.13 -14.11 14.86
N PHE A 313 1.86 -15.07 13.98
CA PHE A 313 0.52 -15.65 13.86
C PHE A 313 0.52 -17.07 13.33
N GLU A 314 -0.52 -17.82 13.69
CA GLU A 314 -0.87 -19.14 13.18
C GLU A 314 -2.08 -19.05 12.28
N ILE A 315 -2.15 -19.94 11.27
CA ILE A 315 -3.31 -20.07 10.39
C ILE A 315 -3.76 -21.53 10.38
N TYR A 316 -5.06 -21.75 10.46
CA TYR A 316 -5.70 -23.04 10.28
C TYR A 316 -6.74 -22.94 9.17
N TYR A 317 -6.62 -23.80 8.17
CA TYR A 317 -7.55 -23.87 7.04
C TYR A 317 -7.68 -25.30 6.52
N GLN A 318 -8.88 -25.87 6.54
CA GLN A 318 -9.20 -27.22 6.06
C GLN A 318 -8.21 -28.31 6.53
N GLY A 319 -7.89 -28.33 7.81
CA GLY A 319 -6.99 -29.32 8.43
C GLY A 319 -5.50 -29.12 8.13
N LYS A 320 -5.14 -28.11 7.37
CA LYS A 320 -3.76 -27.66 7.17
C LYS A 320 -3.46 -26.44 8.02
N SER A 321 -2.18 -26.18 8.26
CA SER A 321 -1.78 -25.09 9.11
C SER A 321 -0.46 -24.46 8.71
N PHE A 322 -0.33 -23.18 9.03
CA PHE A 322 0.85 -22.37 8.76
C PHE A 322 1.16 -21.52 10.00
N VAL A 323 2.43 -21.27 10.28
CA VAL A 323 2.88 -20.31 11.28
C VAL A 323 3.95 -19.39 10.74
N TYR A 324 3.87 -18.12 11.12
CA TYR A 324 4.88 -17.09 10.88
C TYR A 324 5.40 -16.52 12.20
N SER A 325 6.71 -16.63 12.42
CA SER A 325 7.34 -16.09 13.63
C SER A 325 7.38 -14.57 13.66
N SER A 326 7.29 -13.91 12.48
CA SER A 326 7.76 -12.54 12.31
C SER A 326 9.20 -12.39 12.85
N ASP A 327 9.67 -11.18 13.09
CA ASP A 327 10.94 -10.97 13.77
C ASP A 327 10.84 -11.43 15.20
N SER A 328 11.74 -12.30 15.62
CA SER A 328 11.69 -12.86 16.96
C SER A 328 13.06 -13.38 17.40
N LEU A 329 13.35 -13.24 18.65
CA LEU A 329 14.47 -13.91 19.26
C LEU A 329 13.98 -15.23 19.87
N TYR A 330 14.09 -16.33 19.13
CA TYR A 330 13.89 -17.68 19.70
C TYR A 330 15.20 -18.22 20.21
N CYS A 331 15.42 -18.12 21.51
CA CYS A 331 16.63 -18.59 22.19
C CYS A 331 16.32 -19.04 23.63
N PRO A 332 16.21 -20.35 23.88
CA PRO A 332 15.85 -20.90 25.20
C PRO A 332 16.72 -20.39 26.37
N ASP A 333 18.04 -20.23 26.11
CA ASP A 333 18.94 -19.69 27.13
C ASP A 333 18.63 -18.22 27.49
N THR A 334 18.20 -17.46 26.51
CA THR A 334 17.76 -16.08 26.74
C THR A 334 16.46 -16.04 27.54
N PHE A 335 15.51 -16.93 27.24
CA PHE A 335 14.24 -17.00 27.98
C PHE A 335 14.48 -17.35 29.44
N LYS A 336 15.39 -18.26 29.72
CA LYS A 336 15.80 -18.59 31.10
C LYS A 336 16.39 -17.38 31.81
N LYS A 337 17.29 -16.63 31.16
CA LYS A 337 17.89 -15.41 31.73
C LYS A 337 16.82 -14.34 32.03
N LEU A 338 15.86 -14.13 31.15
CA LEU A 338 14.77 -13.18 31.34
C LEU A 338 13.91 -13.59 32.56
N PHE A 339 13.63 -14.88 32.71
CA PHE A 339 12.88 -15.40 33.85
C PHE A 339 13.65 -15.27 35.16
N GLU A 340 14.93 -15.64 35.20
CA GLU A 340 15.81 -15.51 36.37
C GLU A 340 15.95 -14.06 36.83
N ARG A 341 15.91 -13.09 35.92
CA ARG A 341 15.94 -11.65 36.21
C ARG A 341 14.58 -11.10 36.67
N GLY A 342 13.49 -11.85 36.44
CA GLY A 342 12.12 -11.37 36.69
C GLY A 342 11.56 -10.44 35.61
N ASP A 343 12.23 -10.32 34.46
CA ASP A 343 11.75 -9.52 33.32
C ASP A 343 10.52 -10.16 32.66
N VAL A 344 10.43 -11.52 32.70
CA VAL A 344 9.25 -12.29 32.30
C VAL A 344 8.78 -13.22 33.43
N ASN A 345 7.48 -13.48 33.51
CA ASN A 345 6.92 -14.44 34.45
C ASN A 345 6.98 -15.88 33.87
N ARG A 346 6.57 -16.88 34.69
CA ARG A 346 6.60 -18.28 34.27
C ARG A 346 5.73 -18.59 33.05
N TYR A 347 4.55 -17.95 32.94
CA TYR A 347 3.64 -18.19 31.82
C TYR A 347 4.26 -17.71 30.52
N ARG A 348 4.83 -16.48 30.52
CA ARG A 348 5.49 -15.92 29.37
C ARG A 348 6.74 -16.73 28.95
N MET A 349 7.52 -17.19 29.91
CA MET A 349 8.67 -18.09 29.61
C MET A 349 8.21 -19.36 28.91
N ILE A 350 7.11 -19.97 29.40
CA ILE A 350 6.55 -21.18 28.77
C ILE A 350 6.05 -20.86 27.34
N GLU A 351 5.36 -19.76 27.16
CA GLU A 351 4.86 -19.30 25.85
C GLU A 351 6.02 -19.13 24.85
N LEU A 352 7.06 -18.38 25.22
CA LEU A 352 8.24 -18.15 24.39
C LEU A 352 8.98 -19.46 24.05
N THR A 353 9.07 -20.41 25.00
CA THR A 353 9.75 -21.68 24.79
C THR A 353 8.97 -22.62 23.87
N ASN A 354 7.65 -22.56 23.92
CA ASN A 354 6.76 -23.45 23.16
C ASN A 354 6.32 -22.83 21.84
N PHE A 355 7.28 -22.42 20.99
CA PHE A 355 6.94 -22.01 19.63
C PHE A 355 6.17 -23.16 18.93
N PRO A 356 5.12 -22.88 18.15
CA PRO A 356 4.24 -23.93 17.59
C PRO A 356 4.87 -24.67 16.40
N TRP A 357 5.88 -25.50 16.65
CA TRP A 357 6.61 -26.30 15.66
C TRP A 357 5.78 -27.39 14.97
N HIS A 358 4.51 -27.57 15.34
CA HIS A 358 3.64 -28.63 14.83
C HIS A 358 3.02 -28.32 13.47
N HIS A 359 3.08 -27.06 13.01
CA HIS A 359 2.44 -26.62 11.77
C HIS A 359 2.94 -27.31 10.52
N SER A 360 2.06 -27.40 9.48
CA SER A 360 2.37 -28.03 8.20
C SER A 360 3.45 -27.27 7.43
N VAL A 361 3.43 -25.94 7.52
CA VAL A 361 4.43 -25.03 6.94
C VAL A 361 4.80 -24.01 8.00
N ILE A 362 6.07 -23.75 8.16
CA ILE A 362 6.63 -22.85 9.18
C ILE A 362 7.52 -21.82 8.48
N PHE A 363 7.17 -20.55 8.59
CA PHE A 363 8.07 -19.45 8.26
C PHE A 363 8.70 -18.95 9.54
N HIS A 364 10.02 -19.07 9.63
CA HIS A 364 10.77 -18.60 10.80
C HIS A 364 11.92 -17.71 10.36
N GLU A 365 12.09 -16.60 11.06
CA GLU A 365 13.22 -15.71 10.83
C GLU A 365 14.51 -16.30 11.39
N ALA A 366 15.65 -15.86 10.86
CA ALA A 366 16.97 -16.10 11.42
C ALA A 366 17.86 -14.91 11.14
N GLY A 367 18.54 -14.41 12.15
CA GLY A 367 19.32 -13.19 11.99
C GLY A 367 20.45 -13.07 13.01
N ILE A 368 20.80 -11.82 13.31
CA ILE A 368 21.95 -11.51 14.17
C ILE A 368 21.47 -11.34 15.63
N PRO A 369 21.92 -12.19 16.57
CA PRO A 369 21.65 -11.97 17.98
C PRO A 369 22.21 -10.60 18.47
N PRO A 370 21.65 -9.99 19.49
CA PRO A 370 20.58 -10.51 20.38
C PRO A 370 19.17 -10.18 19.95
N LEU A 371 18.94 -9.60 18.79
CA LEU A 371 17.60 -9.18 18.35
C LEU A 371 16.85 -10.25 17.58
N HIS A 372 17.58 -11.17 16.94
CA HIS A 372 17.05 -12.22 16.08
C HIS A 372 17.49 -13.61 16.54
N THR A 373 16.76 -14.62 16.06
CA THR A 373 17.03 -16.02 16.36
C THR A 373 18.40 -16.44 15.82
N PRO A 374 19.28 -16.98 16.69
CA PRO A 374 20.56 -17.52 16.24
C PRO A 374 20.35 -18.69 15.27
N MET A 375 21.04 -18.70 14.16
CA MET A 375 21.00 -19.79 13.18
C MET A 375 21.29 -21.17 13.82
N GLN A 376 22.21 -21.22 14.77
CA GLN A 376 22.54 -22.45 15.49
C GLN A 376 21.33 -23.06 16.18
N THR A 377 20.48 -22.23 16.83
CA THR A 377 19.26 -22.73 17.50
C THR A 377 18.33 -23.46 16.53
N LEU A 378 18.25 -23.00 15.29
CA LEU A 378 17.42 -23.63 14.26
C LEU A 378 18.07 -24.88 13.67
N THR A 379 19.40 -24.93 13.56
CA THR A 379 20.10 -26.13 13.08
C THR A 379 19.98 -27.32 14.05
N GLU A 380 19.78 -27.02 15.34
CA GLU A 380 19.63 -28.05 16.40
C GLU A 380 18.20 -28.62 16.48
N LEU A 381 17.25 -28.07 15.73
CA LEU A 381 15.87 -28.59 15.69
C LEU A 381 15.81 -29.99 15.09
N PRO A 382 14.81 -30.81 15.49
CA PRO A 382 14.60 -32.15 14.91
C PRO A 382 14.39 -32.07 13.40
N GLU A 383 14.93 -33.09 12.66
CA GLU A 383 14.84 -33.16 11.19
C GLU A 383 13.39 -33.07 10.68
N GLN A 384 12.43 -33.64 11.39
CA GLN A 384 11.01 -33.58 11.02
C GLN A 384 10.44 -32.14 11.09
N VAL A 385 11.00 -31.31 11.96
CA VAL A 385 10.64 -29.90 12.06
C VAL A 385 11.33 -29.12 10.94
N LYS A 386 12.65 -29.33 10.74
CA LYS A 386 13.44 -28.63 9.71
C LYS A 386 12.87 -28.83 8.30
N LYS A 387 12.32 -30.01 7.98
CA LYS A 387 11.66 -30.29 6.70
C LYS A 387 10.46 -29.37 6.40
N ARG A 388 9.84 -28.78 7.42
CA ARG A 388 8.66 -27.90 7.31
C ARG A 388 9.00 -26.43 7.46
N ILE A 389 10.26 -26.11 7.85
CA ILE A 389 10.74 -24.74 8.01
C ILE A 389 11.20 -24.19 6.66
N TYR A 390 10.78 -22.97 6.40
CA TYR A 390 11.32 -22.07 5.41
C TYR A 390 11.82 -20.84 6.13
N LEU A 391 13.11 -20.55 5.99
CA LEU A 391 13.73 -19.39 6.61
C LEU A 391 13.40 -18.12 5.82
N ILE A 392 13.06 -17.09 6.56
CA ILE A 392 12.79 -15.75 6.05
C ILE A 392 13.62 -14.75 6.87
N HIS A 393 13.77 -13.52 6.41
CA HIS A 393 14.57 -12.48 7.06
C HIS A 393 16.09 -12.86 7.16
N VAL A 394 16.58 -13.59 6.18
CA VAL A 394 17.94 -14.13 6.19
C VAL A 394 18.58 -14.06 4.81
N ALA A 395 19.87 -13.79 4.73
CA ALA A 395 20.63 -13.94 3.49
C ALA A 395 20.96 -15.42 3.23
N GLU A 396 20.82 -15.89 1.98
CA GLU A 396 21.08 -17.28 1.58
C GLU A 396 22.43 -17.80 2.11
N LYS A 397 23.47 -17.00 1.98
CA LYS A 397 24.84 -17.33 2.43
C LYS A 397 25.01 -17.56 3.94
N ALA A 398 24.00 -17.15 4.74
CA ALA A 398 24.04 -17.32 6.19
C ALA A 398 23.48 -18.69 6.63
N ILE A 399 22.86 -19.44 5.71
CA ILE A 399 22.33 -20.79 5.97
C ILE A 399 23.47 -21.78 5.82
N PRO A 400 23.81 -22.56 6.86
CA PRO A 400 24.91 -23.52 6.77
C PRO A 400 24.59 -24.67 5.80
N GLU A 401 25.52 -24.98 4.92
CA GLU A 401 25.39 -26.10 4.01
C GLU A 401 25.23 -27.43 4.80
N GLY A 402 24.31 -28.28 4.36
CA GLY A 402 24.03 -29.54 5.03
C GLY A 402 23.22 -29.45 6.33
N SER A 403 22.77 -28.25 6.73
CA SER A 403 21.95 -28.04 7.95
C SER A 403 20.55 -28.63 7.88
N GLY A 404 20.04 -28.94 6.68
CA GLY A 404 18.67 -29.36 6.43
C GLY A 404 17.66 -28.19 6.45
N LEU A 405 18.13 -26.97 6.66
CA LEU A 405 17.35 -25.74 6.57
C LEU A 405 17.36 -25.19 5.14
N ARG A 406 16.30 -24.50 4.77
CA ARG A 406 16.16 -23.87 3.46
C ARG A 406 15.52 -22.50 3.57
N LYS A 407 15.91 -21.60 2.68
CA LYS A 407 15.28 -20.30 2.56
C LYS A 407 13.90 -20.38 1.91
N ALA A 408 12.99 -19.51 2.27
CA ALA A 408 11.72 -19.35 1.59
C ALA A 408 11.96 -18.91 0.14
N PRO A 409 11.43 -19.64 -0.85
CA PRO A 409 11.66 -19.34 -2.25
C PRO A 409 10.89 -18.08 -2.67
N ASN A 410 11.55 -17.14 -3.32
CA ASN A 410 10.98 -15.89 -3.78
C ASN A 410 10.36 -16.03 -5.17
N GLY A 411 9.25 -15.37 -5.41
CA GLY A 411 8.65 -15.29 -6.73
C GLY A 411 7.31 -15.97 -6.85
N ARG A 412 6.57 -15.59 -7.88
CA ARG A 412 5.25 -16.12 -8.18
C ARG A 412 5.30 -17.61 -8.56
N GLU A 413 6.27 -17.97 -9.36
CA GLU A 413 6.43 -19.33 -9.89
C GLU A 413 6.84 -20.33 -8.79
N GLU A 414 7.45 -19.83 -7.72
CA GLU A 414 7.90 -20.60 -6.57
C GLU A 414 6.90 -20.59 -5.41
N SER A 415 5.65 -20.20 -5.67
CA SER A 415 4.60 -20.17 -4.64
C SER A 415 4.44 -21.53 -3.98
N LEU A 416 4.45 -21.56 -2.66
CA LEU A 416 4.22 -22.76 -1.86
C LEU A 416 2.72 -23.08 -1.87
N LEU A 417 2.35 -24.15 -2.56
CA LEU A 417 0.98 -24.65 -2.60
C LEU A 417 0.73 -25.59 -1.44
N ILE A 418 -0.31 -25.32 -0.66
CA ILE A 418 -0.75 -26.19 0.44
C ILE A 418 -2.01 -26.91 -0.02
N ASP A 419 -1.89 -28.22 -0.18
CA ASP A 419 -2.96 -29.06 -0.74
C ASP A 419 -4.18 -29.07 0.18
N VAL A 420 -5.31 -28.58 -0.34
CA VAL A 420 -6.62 -28.56 0.30
C VAL A 420 -7.70 -28.98 -0.71
N THR A 421 -8.77 -29.57 -0.22
CA THR A 421 -9.88 -29.98 -1.07
C THR A 421 -10.75 -28.78 -1.41
N PRO A 422 -10.98 -28.45 -2.71
CA PRO A 422 -11.91 -27.40 -3.07
C PRO A 422 -13.30 -27.65 -2.48
N PRO A 423 -13.98 -26.64 -1.92
CA PRO A 423 -15.36 -26.80 -1.51
C PRO A 423 -16.26 -27.04 -2.72
N GLU A 424 -17.35 -27.79 -2.56
CA GLU A 424 -18.31 -28.10 -3.65
C GLU A 424 -18.86 -26.83 -4.33
N SER A 425 -18.95 -25.72 -3.58
CA SER A 425 -19.42 -24.42 -4.08
C SER A 425 -18.30 -23.52 -4.61
N ASN A 426 -17.10 -24.03 -4.87
CA ASN A 426 -15.91 -23.24 -5.21
C ASN A 426 -16.14 -22.31 -6.42
N GLU A 427 -16.77 -22.81 -7.48
CA GLU A 427 -17.08 -21.98 -8.67
C GLU A 427 -18.05 -20.85 -8.36
N ALA A 428 -19.12 -21.13 -7.62
CA ALA A 428 -20.06 -20.10 -7.23
C ALA A 428 -19.40 -19.03 -6.35
N LEU A 429 -18.51 -19.42 -5.44
CA LEU A 429 -17.73 -18.48 -4.62
C LEU A 429 -16.78 -17.63 -5.48
N GLU A 430 -16.15 -18.21 -6.48
CA GLU A 430 -15.29 -17.50 -7.44
C GLU A 430 -16.10 -16.43 -8.20
N TYR A 431 -17.30 -16.77 -8.70
CA TYR A 431 -18.15 -15.83 -9.44
C TYR A 431 -18.69 -14.72 -8.54
N LEU A 432 -19.06 -15.03 -7.32
CA LEU A 432 -19.47 -14.03 -6.32
C LEU A 432 -18.29 -13.12 -5.92
N ASN A 433 -17.06 -13.65 -5.87
CA ASN A 433 -15.89 -12.83 -5.64
C ASN A 433 -15.67 -11.83 -6.77
N VAL A 434 -15.81 -12.23 -8.03
CA VAL A 434 -15.75 -11.31 -9.18
C VAL A 434 -16.80 -10.21 -9.04
N LEU A 435 -18.05 -10.57 -8.75
CA LEU A 435 -19.15 -9.61 -8.56
C LEU A 435 -18.83 -8.58 -7.46
N ASN A 436 -18.33 -9.05 -6.31
CA ASN A 436 -18.01 -8.19 -5.16
C ASN A 436 -16.82 -7.25 -5.40
N HIS A 437 -15.88 -7.64 -6.27
CA HIS A 437 -14.71 -6.83 -6.59
C HIS A 437 -14.96 -5.78 -7.69
N ILE A 438 -16.07 -5.89 -8.39
CA ILE A 438 -16.52 -4.83 -9.29
C ILE A 438 -17.25 -3.78 -8.45
N ASP A 439 -16.65 -2.61 -8.25
CA ASP A 439 -17.16 -1.56 -7.35
C ASP A 439 -18.63 -1.18 -7.59
N LEU A 440 -19.07 -1.23 -8.84
CA LEU A 440 -20.47 -0.96 -9.21
C LEU A 440 -21.45 -1.96 -8.59
N PHE A 441 -21.01 -3.17 -8.32
CA PHE A 441 -21.82 -4.25 -7.76
C PHE A 441 -21.59 -4.46 -6.26
N SER A 442 -20.60 -3.75 -5.68
CA SER A 442 -20.31 -3.84 -4.26
C SER A 442 -21.54 -3.39 -3.44
N GLY A 443 -21.91 -4.20 -2.47
CA GLY A 443 -23.07 -3.92 -1.62
C GLY A 443 -24.44 -4.36 -2.18
N LEU A 444 -24.47 -5.18 -3.23
CA LEU A 444 -25.70 -5.83 -3.67
C LEU A 444 -26.28 -6.74 -2.57
N PRO A 445 -27.62 -6.75 -2.39
CA PRO A 445 -28.24 -7.66 -1.44
C PRO A 445 -28.07 -9.13 -1.88
N ILE A 446 -28.19 -10.04 -0.92
CA ILE A 446 -27.95 -11.47 -1.14
C ILE A 446 -28.87 -12.07 -2.23
N GLU A 447 -30.08 -11.54 -2.35
CA GLU A 447 -31.05 -11.94 -3.38
C GLU A 447 -30.51 -11.66 -4.78
N LYS A 448 -29.88 -10.50 -4.98
CA LYS A 448 -29.23 -10.13 -6.25
C LYS A 448 -27.98 -10.96 -6.54
N ALA A 449 -27.21 -11.31 -5.52
CA ALA A 449 -26.08 -12.22 -5.68
C ALA A 449 -26.55 -13.63 -6.13
N ARG A 450 -27.67 -14.12 -5.61
CA ARG A 450 -28.30 -15.39 -6.07
C ARG A 450 -28.79 -15.30 -7.50
N GLU A 451 -29.52 -14.23 -7.83
CA GLU A 451 -30.01 -13.95 -9.19
C GLU A 451 -28.83 -13.94 -10.19
N PHE A 452 -27.75 -13.26 -9.83
CA PHE A 452 -26.52 -13.22 -10.64
C PHE A 452 -26.01 -14.61 -11.01
N LEU A 453 -25.90 -15.52 -10.04
CA LEU A 453 -25.40 -16.88 -10.27
C LEU A 453 -26.29 -17.70 -11.23
N THR A 454 -27.58 -17.35 -11.38
CA THR A 454 -28.49 -18.01 -12.30
C THR A 454 -28.43 -17.45 -13.72
N LEU A 455 -27.93 -16.22 -13.88
CA LEU A 455 -27.92 -15.49 -15.15
C LEU A 455 -26.57 -15.56 -15.87
N VAL A 456 -25.49 -15.77 -15.14
CA VAL A 456 -24.13 -15.78 -15.74
C VAL A 456 -23.82 -17.11 -16.42
N LYS A 457 -23.12 -17.03 -17.55
CA LYS A 457 -22.52 -18.14 -18.28
C LYS A 457 -21.01 -17.99 -18.28
N VAL A 458 -20.28 -19.09 -18.33
CA VAL A 458 -18.82 -19.09 -18.41
C VAL A 458 -18.39 -19.31 -19.85
N GLU A 459 -17.52 -18.45 -20.35
CA GLU A 459 -16.84 -18.62 -21.63
C GLU A 459 -15.32 -18.54 -21.44
N ASN A 460 -14.59 -19.36 -22.21
CA ASN A 460 -13.15 -19.37 -22.21
C ASN A 460 -12.64 -18.89 -23.57
N PHE A 461 -11.63 -18.01 -23.54
CA PHE A 461 -10.98 -17.46 -24.71
C PHE A 461 -9.50 -17.82 -24.70
N LYS A 462 -8.93 -18.12 -25.86
CA LYS A 462 -7.51 -18.35 -26.05
C LYS A 462 -6.80 -17.07 -26.42
N VAL A 463 -5.49 -17.04 -26.22
CA VAL A 463 -4.63 -15.94 -26.68
C VAL A 463 -4.92 -15.60 -28.15
N GLY A 464 -5.20 -14.35 -28.44
CA GLY A 464 -5.52 -13.87 -29.77
C GLY A 464 -7.00 -13.90 -30.15
N ASP A 465 -7.85 -14.53 -29.35
CA ASP A 465 -9.29 -14.54 -29.59
C ASP A 465 -9.91 -13.16 -29.41
N PHE A 466 -10.91 -12.85 -30.23
CA PHE A 466 -11.71 -11.65 -30.07
C PHE A 466 -12.83 -11.89 -29.05
N VAL A 467 -12.73 -11.27 -27.89
CA VAL A 467 -13.83 -11.21 -26.91
C VAL A 467 -14.94 -10.30 -27.43
N ILE A 468 -14.56 -9.17 -28.05
CA ILE A 468 -15.45 -8.23 -28.71
C ILE A 468 -14.82 -7.81 -30.04
N LYS A 469 -15.66 -7.72 -31.11
CA LYS A 469 -15.28 -7.14 -32.40
C LYS A 469 -15.94 -5.79 -32.61
N LYS A 470 -15.17 -4.78 -33.02
CA LYS A 470 -15.64 -3.46 -33.43
C LYS A 470 -16.77 -3.57 -34.47
N ASN A 471 -17.74 -2.67 -34.43
CA ASN A 471 -18.91 -2.59 -35.32
C ASN A 471 -19.90 -3.77 -35.23
N THR A 472 -19.73 -4.71 -34.30
CA THR A 472 -20.73 -5.74 -34.04
C THR A 472 -21.82 -5.22 -33.09
N VAL A 473 -22.95 -5.94 -33.03
CA VAL A 473 -24.06 -5.61 -32.10
C VAL A 473 -23.63 -5.86 -30.66
N GLY A 474 -23.95 -4.93 -29.76
CA GLY A 474 -23.67 -5.06 -28.32
C GLY A 474 -24.79 -5.81 -27.61
N ASP A 475 -24.71 -7.11 -27.53
CA ASP A 475 -25.72 -8.01 -26.99
C ASP A 475 -25.29 -8.76 -25.71
N ARG A 476 -24.04 -8.59 -25.27
CA ARG A 476 -23.47 -9.28 -24.12
C ARG A 476 -22.62 -8.37 -23.24
N PHE A 477 -22.69 -8.61 -21.94
CA PHE A 477 -21.88 -8.00 -20.89
C PHE A 477 -20.87 -9.04 -20.39
N PHE A 478 -19.64 -8.61 -20.15
CA PHE A 478 -18.53 -9.48 -19.80
C PHE A 478 -17.86 -9.04 -18.49
N MET A 479 -17.51 -10.00 -17.64
CA MET A 479 -16.74 -9.80 -16.40
C MET A 479 -15.60 -10.81 -16.38
N ILE A 480 -14.36 -10.32 -16.23
CA ILE A 480 -13.17 -11.14 -16.31
C ILE A 480 -12.94 -11.85 -14.97
N VAL A 481 -12.96 -13.18 -14.99
CA VAL A 481 -12.58 -14.02 -13.84
C VAL A 481 -11.06 -14.13 -13.77
N SER A 482 -10.44 -14.51 -14.90
CA SER A 482 -8.98 -14.62 -15.02
C SER A 482 -8.51 -14.26 -16.43
N GLY A 483 -7.27 -13.79 -16.50
CA GLY A 483 -6.61 -13.42 -17.75
C GLY A 483 -6.62 -11.92 -18.04
N ARG A 484 -6.06 -11.55 -19.19
CA ARG A 484 -5.88 -10.17 -19.63
C ARG A 484 -6.32 -10.00 -21.08
N ALA A 485 -7.00 -8.86 -21.37
CA ALA A 485 -7.38 -8.45 -22.70
C ALA A 485 -6.93 -7.02 -22.99
N ARG A 486 -6.52 -6.74 -24.21
CA ARG A 486 -6.25 -5.38 -24.69
C ARG A 486 -7.42 -4.86 -25.51
N VAL A 487 -7.66 -3.57 -25.40
CA VAL A 487 -8.65 -2.84 -26.20
C VAL A 487 -7.94 -2.10 -27.32
N GLU A 488 -8.32 -2.39 -28.53
CA GLU A 488 -7.76 -1.79 -29.75
C GLU A 488 -8.79 -0.90 -30.43
N ARG A 489 -8.37 0.29 -30.82
CA ARG A 489 -9.16 1.21 -31.64
C ARG A 489 -8.26 1.76 -32.74
N ASP A 490 -8.67 1.56 -33.99
CA ASP A 490 -7.96 2.05 -35.18
C ASP A 490 -6.46 1.66 -35.20
N GLY A 491 -6.16 0.43 -34.78
CA GLY A 491 -4.82 -0.15 -34.75
C GLY A 491 -3.96 0.26 -33.52
N ALA A 492 -4.48 1.09 -32.65
CA ALA A 492 -3.76 1.48 -31.43
C ALA A 492 -4.35 0.78 -30.19
N VAL A 493 -3.48 0.27 -29.31
CA VAL A 493 -3.89 -0.23 -28.00
C VAL A 493 -4.18 0.98 -27.10
N ILE A 494 -5.44 1.10 -26.65
CA ILE A 494 -5.87 2.23 -25.83
C ILE A 494 -5.91 1.91 -24.35
N LYS A 495 -6.08 0.63 -23.97
CA LYS A 495 -6.05 0.16 -22.58
C LYS A 495 -6.02 -1.35 -22.51
N SER A 496 -5.75 -1.90 -21.32
CA SER A 496 -5.91 -3.33 -21.01
C SER A 496 -6.91 -3.53 -19.88
N TYR A 497 -7.59 -4.67 -19.90
CA TYR A 497 -8.46 -5.18 -18.86
C TYR A 497 -7.87 -6.43 -18.25
N THR A 498 -8.12 -6.66 -16.95
CA THR A 498 -7.64 -7.83 -16.19
C THR A 498 -8.75 -8.36 -15.25
N ASN A 499 -8.41 -9.32 -14.42
CA ASN A 499 -9.34 -9.92 -13.44
C ASN A 499 -10.15 -8.85 -12.70
N ASN A 500 -11.45 -9.11 -12.50
CA ASN A 500 -12.42 -8.22 -11.86
C ASN A 500 -12.73 -6.92 -12.64
N ASP A 501 -12.27 -6.81 -13.88
CA ASP A 501 -12.74 -5.79 -14.80
C ASP A 501 -14.00 -6.25 -15.54
N TYR A 502 -14.77 -5.27 -16.05
CA TYR A 502 -15.94 -5.52 -16.88
C TYR A 502 -15.89 -4.72 -18.18
N LEU A 503 -16.55 -5.22 -19.20
CA LEU A 503 -16.58 -4.62 -20.52
C LEU A 503 -17.88 -4.95 -21.27
N GLY A 504 -18.16 -4.16 -22.30
CA GLY A 504 -19.32 -4.38 -23.18
C GLY A 504 -20.56 -3.57 -22.79
N GLU A 505 -20.58 -2.85 -21.69
CA GLU A 505 -21.70 -2.06 -21.19
C GLU A 505 -22.09 -0.90 -22.10
N THR A 506 -21.08 -0.21 -22.70
CA THR A 506 -21.29 1.04 -23.47
C THR A 506 -22.28 0.82 -24.62
N SER A 507 -22.02 -0.15 -25.48
CA SER A 507 -22.87 -0.44 -26.65
C SER A 507 -24.23 -0.99 -26.27
N MET A 508 -24.34 -1.73 -25.18
CA MET A 508 -25.65 -2.22 -24.70
C MET A 508 -26.54 -1.10 -24.17
N ILE A 509 -25.97 -0.22 -23.35
CA ILE A 509 -26.72 0.85 -22.66
C ILE A 509 -27.08 1.96 -23.64
N LEU A 510 -26.17 2.34 -24.53
CA LEU A 510 -26.41 3.39 -25.53
C LEU A 510 -27.09 2.85 -26.80
N ASN A 511 -27.30 1.54 -26.89
CA ASN A 511 -27.86 0.87 -28.07
C ASN A 511 -27.09 1.19 -29.36
N MET A 512 -25.75 1.12 -29.30
CA MET A 512 -24.82 1.46 -30.37
C MET A 512 -23.99 0.23 -30.75
N PRO A 513 -23.40 0.17 -31.96
CA PRO A 513 -22.40 -0.84 -32.29
C PRO A 513 -21.18 -0.77 -31.35
N ARG A 514 -20.45 -1.88 -31.22
CA ARG A 514 -19.18 -1.95 -30.49
C ARG A 514 -18.18 -0.93 -31.07
N ASN A 515 -17.55 -0.13 -30.22
CA ASN A 515 -16.69 0.99 -30.61
C ASN A 515 -15.18 0.64 -30.65
N ALA A 516 -14.81 -0.57 -30.25
CA ALA A 516 -13.44 -1.05 -30.23
C ALA A 516 -13.39 -2.59 -30.31
N ASP A 517 -12.23 -3.11 -30.71
CA ASP A 517 -11.91 -4.53 -30.58
C ASP A 517 -11.40 -4.81 -29.17
N VAL A 518 -11.72 -5.99 -28.63
CA VAL A 518 -11.14 -6.50 -27.39
C VAL A 518 -10.57 -7.87 -27.67
N VAL A 519 -9.24 -8.00 -27.53
CA VAL A 519 -8.48 -9.20 -27.89
C VAL A 519 -7.82 -9.78 -26.64
N ALA A 520 -7.95 -11.10 -26.47
CA ALA A 520 -7.30 -11.82 -25.36
C ALA A 520 -5.77 -11.78 -25.52
N GLU A 521 -5.07 -11.27 -24.51
CA GLU A 521 -3.59 -11.28 -24.42
C GLU A 521 -3.07 -12.53 -23.74
N THR A 522 -3.88 -13.16 -22.91
CA THR A 522 -3.63 -14.43 -22.25
C THR A 522 -4.86 -15.33 -22.43
N ASP A 523 -4.77 -16.60 -22.07
CA ASP A 523 -5.95 -17.44 -21.88
C ASP A 523 -6.86 -16.75 -20.83
N MET A 524 -8.19 -16.74 -21.10
CA MET A 524 -9.13 -16.02 -20.27
C MET A 524 -10.34 -16.87 -19.89
N LYS A 525 -10.80 -16.71 -18.65
CA LYS A 525 -12.10 -17.19 -18.16
C LYS A 525 -12.99 -15.96 -17.90
N ILE A 526 -14.14 -15.89 -18.53
CA ILE A 526 -15.02 -14.72 -18.51
C ILE A 526 -16.45 -15.15 -18.12
N LEU A 527 -17.07 -14.40 -17.22
CA LEU A 527 -18.51 -14.48 -16.97
C LEU A 527 -19.24 -13.60 -17.97
N VAL A 528 -20.20 -14.18 -18.66
CA VAL A 528 -20.99 -13.52 -19.70
C VAL A 528 -22.44 -13.46 -19.26
N MET A 529 -23.08 -12.31 -19.45
CA MET A 529 -24.51 -12.11 -19.25
C MET A 529 -25.12 -11.53 -20.50
N ASP A 530 -26.23 -12.12 -20.98
CA ASP A 530 -26.95 -11.61 -22.15
C ASP A 530 -27.56 -10.24 -21.85
N LYS A 531 -27.69 -9.39 -22.87
CA LYS A 531 -28.16 -7.99 -22.77
C LYS A 531 -29.41 -7.83 -21.92
N TYR A 532 -30.43 -8.63 -22.19
CA TYR A 532 -31.74 -8.48 -21.52
C TYR A 532 -31.65 -8.92 -20.05
N ASP A 533 -30.90 -9.98 -19.77
CA ASP A 533 -30.68 -10.47 -18.42
C ASP A 533 -29.88 -9.42 -17.62
N PHE A 534 -28.86 -8.82 -18.22
CA PHE A 534 -28.07 -7.76 -17.59
C PHE A 534 -28.91 -6.51 -17.31
N LEU A 535 -29.67 -6.02 -18.29
CA LEU A 535 -30.54 -4.84 -18.10
C LEU A 535 -31.62 -5.07 -17.06
N TYR A 536 -32.17 -6.30 -17.00
CA TYR A 536 -33.14 -6.70 -15.98
C TYR A 536 -32.46 -6.75 -14.59
N PHE A 537 -31.29 -7.35 -14.50
CA PHE A 537 -30.49 -7.45 -13.26
C PHE A 537 -30.21 -6.09 -12.61
N ILE A 538 -29.82 -5.09 -13.40
CA ILE A 538 -29.51 -3.74 -12.90
C ILE A 538 -30.73 -2.81 -12.81
N ARG A 539 -31.91 -3.21 -13.28
CA ARG A 539 -33.11 -2.37 -13.36
C ARG A 539 -33.49 -1.82 -11.99
N GLY A 540 -33.78 -0.51 -11.95
CA GLY A 540 -34.25 0.16 -10.73
C GLY A 540 -33.15 0.37 -9.66
N SER A 541 -31.90 0.00 -9.96
CA SER A 541 -30.77 0.19 -9.07
C SER A 541 -29.99 1.46 -9.41
N GLU A 542 -29.20 1.94 -8.45
CA GLU A 542 -28.24 3.02 -8.66
C GLU A 542 -27.17 2.65 -9.72
N ILE A 543 -26.90 1.34 -9.88
CA ILE A 543 -26.00 0.77 -10.88
C ILE A 543 -26.43 1.17 -12.30
N ALA A 544 -27.73 1.11 -12.60
CA ALA A 544 -28.24 1.48 -13.92
C ALA A 544 -27.97 2.96 -14.24
N ARG A 545 -28.12 3.86 -13.25
CA ARG A 545 -27.82 5.28 -13.39
C ARG A 545 -26.34 5.52 -13.63
N GLN A 546 -25.48 4.92 -12.79
CA GLN A 546 -24.03 5.07 -12.89
C GLN A 546 -23.48 4.52 -14.21
N MET A 547 -23.93 3.34 -14.64
CA MET A 547 -23.51 2.75 -15.91
C MET A 547 -23.88 3.61 -17.12
N LYS A 548 -25.06 4.27 -17.09
CA LYS A 548 -25.44 5.20 -18.15
C LYS A 548 -24.48 6.38 -18.24
N ILE A 549 -24.09 6.96 -17.11
CA ILE A 549 -23.13 8.07 -17.04
C ILE A 549 -21.76 7.61 -17.56
N ILE A 550 -21.29 6.44 -17.11
CA ILE A 550 -20.01 5.86 -17.55
C ILE A 550 -20.01 5.63 -19.07
N ALA A 551 -21.06 5.04 -19.61
CA ALA A 551 -21.20 4.78 -21.02
C ALA A 551 -21.13 6.07 -21.86
N GLN A 552 -21.86 7.12 -21.45
CA GLN A 552 -21.83 8.43 -22.10
C GLN A 552 -20.42 9.08 -22.04
N ASN A 553 -19.74 9.00 -20.89
CA ASN A 553 -18.41 9.56 -20.74
C ASN A 553 -17.36 8.79 -21.54
N ARG A 554 -17.49 7.47 -21.67
CA ARG A 554 -16.60 6.64 -22.52
C ARG A 554 -16.75 6.92 -24.01
N GLU A 555 -17.97 7.29 -24.48
CA GLU A 555 -18.19 7.71 -25.85
C GLU A 555 -17.38 8.96 -26.20
N HIS A 556 -17.19 9.88 -25.25
CA HIS A 556 -16.50 11.15 -25.44
C HIS A 556 -14.98 11.11 -25.11
N ASP A 557 -14.39 9.94 -25.08
CA ASP A 557 -12.95 9.73 -24.86
C ASP A 557 -12.36 10.46 -23.62
N THR A 558 -13.07 10.36 -22.50
CA THR A 558 -12.61 10.94 -21.24
C THR A 558 -11.30 10.31 -20.72
N TRP A 559 -10.82 9.21 -21.31
CA TRP A 559 -9.54 8.63 -20.95
C TRP A 559 -8.38 9.52 -21.36
N SER A 560 -8.39 10.08 -22.59
CA SER A 560 -7.35 11.03 -23.01
C SER A 560 -7.37 12.30 -22.17
N LEU A 561 -8.55 12.74 -21.71
CA LEU A 561 -8.66 13.87 -20.79
C LEU A 561 -7.95 13.61 -19.46
N PHE A 562 -8.04 12.37 -18.92
CA PHE A 562 -7.33 12.02 -17.68
C PHE A 562 -5.81 11.95 -17.88
N ASP A 563 -5.34 11.58 -19.07
CA ASP A 563 -3.91 11.60 -19.41
C ASP A 563 -3.34 13.03 -19.50
N ASP A 564 -4.15 13.99 -19.95
CA ASP A 564 -3.80 15.40 -20.01
C ASP A 564 -3.89 16.08 -18.63
N ALA A 565 -4.76 15.57 -17.76
CA ALA A 565 -4.96 16.11 -16.43
C ALA A 565 -3.88 15.60 -15.45
N GLN A 566 -2.88 16.44 -15.14
CA GLN A 566 -1.74 16.06 -14.29
C GLN A 566 -2.13 15.35 -12.98
N LEU A 567 -3.24 15.77 -12.35
CA LEU A 567 -3.72 15.18 -11.10
C LEU A 567 -4.37 13.79 -11.26
N PHE A 568 -4.83 13.46 -12.47
CA PHE A 568 -5.57 12.23 -12.74
C PHE A 568 -4.81 11.24 -13.63
N LYS A 569 -3.62 11.63 -14.10
CA LYS A 569 -2.79 10.80 -14.97
C LYS A 569 -2.40 9.46 -14.32
N SER A 570 -2.15 9.46 -13.00
CA SER A 570 -1.75 8.27 -12.23
C SER A 570 -2.92 7.39 -11.77
N LEU A 571 -4.17 7.79 -12.05
CA LEU A 571 -5.33 6.99 -11.67
C LEU A 571 -5.32 5.63 -12.35
N SER A 572 -5.62 4.57 -11.58
CA SER A 572 -5.87 3.23 -12.12
C SER A 572 -7.11 3.21 -13.01
N ALA A 573 -7.26 2.16 -13.82
CA ALA A 573 -8.43 1.98 -14.68
C ALA A 573 -9.75 2.02 -13.88
N THR A 574 -9.76 1.43 -12.69
CA THR A 574 -10.90 1.43 -11.77
C THR A 574 -11.22 2.82 -11.27
N GLN A 575 -10.20 3.55 -10.78
CA GLN A 575 -10.37 4.91 -10.28
C GLN A 575 -10.88 5.86 -11.38
N ARG A 576 -10.38 5.72 -12.61
CA ARG A 576 -10.88 6.45 -13.78
C ARG A 576 -12.36 6.11 -14.06
N THR A 577 -12.73 4.84 -13.98
CA THR A 577 -14.12 4.41 -14.16
C THR A 577 -15.05 4.94 -13.06
N GLN A 578 -14.61 4.90 -11.79
CA GLN A 578 -15.36 5.49 -10.67
C GLN A 578 -15.56 6.99 -10.87
N LEU A 579 -14.51 7.70 -11.28
CA LEU A 579 -14.59 9.13 -11.54
C LEU A 579 -15.55 9.44 -12.72
N GLN A 580 -15.48 8.65 -13.81
CA GLN A 580 -16.45 8.75 -14.91
C GLN A 580 -17.89 8.58 -14.45
N GLY A 581 -18.15 7.72 -13.46
CA GLY A 581 -19.49 7.46 -12.94
C GLY A 581 -20.15 8.63 -12.19
N ILE A 582 -19.35 9.64 -11.83
CA ILE A 582 -19.81 10.86 -11.11
C ILE A 582 -19.59 12.16 -11.91
N MET A 583 -19.14 12.05 -13.17
CA MET A 583 -18.87 13.21 -14.03
C MET A 583 -20.06 13.53 -14.95
N GLY A 584 -20.53 14.77 -14.90
CA GLY A 584 -21.56 15.30 -15.80
C GLY A 584 -20.96 16.24 -16.86
N ARG A 585 -21.25 16.04 -18.13
CA ARG A 585 -20.74 16.88 -19.22
C ARG A 585 -21.58 18.12 -19.42
N LEU A 586 -20.97 19.32 -19.36
CA LEU A 586 -21.61 20.62 -19.51
C LEU A 586 -20.99 21.40 -20.68
N ARG A 587 -21.80 22.20 -21.36
CA ARG A 587 -21.39 23.09 -22.45
C ARG A 587 -21.69 24.52 -22.07
N PHE A 588 -20.74 25.41 -22.33
CA PHE A 588 -20.83 26.82 -22.06
C PHE A 588 -20.47 27.62 -23.33
N LYS A 589 -21.14 28.73 -23.55
CA LYS A 589 -20.84 29.68 -24.60
C LYS A 589 -19.81 30.70 -24.09
N LYS A 590 -19.08 31.29 -25.03
CA LYS A 590 -18.19 32.43 -24.71
C LYS A 590 -18.94 33.51 -23.92
N GLY A 591 -18.37 33.89 -22.78
CA GLY A 591 -18.93 34.86 -21.85
C GLY A 591 -19.83 34.33 -20.74
N ASP A 592 -20.19 33.02 -20.81
CA ASP A 592 -21.00 32.40 -19.76
C ASP A 592 -20.25 32.38 -18.43
N ILE A 593 -20.95 32.69 -17.33
CA ILE A 593 -20.45 32.56 -15.97
C ILE A 593 -20.73 31.14 -15.50
N ILE A 594 -19.67 30.36 -15.39
CA ILE A 594 -19.72 28.96 -14.94
C ILE A 594 -19.96 28.89 -13.43
N ALA A 595 -19.31 29.79 -12.67
CA ALA A 595 -19.51 29.96 -11.24
C ALA A 595 -19.24 31.41 -10.85
N ALA A 596 -20.08 32.04 -10.01
CA ALA A 596 -19.93 33.38 -9.57
C ALA A 596 -19.12 33.50 -8.28
N GLN A 597 -18.31 34.54 -8.14
CA GLN A 597 -17.58 34.86 -6.90
C GLN A 597 -18.58 35.01 -5.73
N GLY A 598 -18.24 34.41 -4.58
CA GLY A 598 -19.02 34.44 -3.35
C GLY A 598 -20.11 33.38 -3.25
N THR A 599 -20.44 32.66 -4.33
CA THR A 599 -21.40 31.55 -4.27
C THR A 599 -20.80 30.32 -3.60
N THR A 600 -21.66 29.50 -2.99
CA THR A 600 -21.26 28.22 -2.41
C THR A 600 -20.72 27.31 -3.50
N ARG A 601 -19.62 26.62 -3.19
CA ARG A 601 -19.01 25.67 -4.11
C ARG A 601 -19.62 24.30 -3.91
N GLU A 602 -20.49 23.92 -4.82
CA GLU A 602 -21.18 22.63 -4.83
C GLU A 602 -20.65 21.70 -5.93
N THR A 603 -19.83 22.24 -6.84
CA THR A 603 -19.34 21.53 -8.01
C THR A 603 -17.86 21.80 -8.25
N PHE A 604 -17.12 20.77 -8.60
CA PHE A 604 -15.78 20.84 -9.18
C PHE A 604 -15.86 20.66 -10.69
N TYR A 605 -14.86 21.14 -11.42
CA TYR A 605 -14.85 21.06 -12.87
C TYR A 605 -13.51 20.54 -13.41
N ILE A 606 -13.55 19.77 -14.50
CA ILE A 606 -12.40 19.44 -15.34
C ILE A 606 -12.65 20.07 -16.71
N VAL A 607 -11.72 20.84 -17.22
CA VAL A 607 -11.84 21.45 -18.55
C VAL A 607 -11.48 20.40 -19.60
N ASP A 608 -12.42 20.12 -20.51
CA ASP A 608 -12.21 19.22 -21.65
C ASP A 608 -11.85 20.00 -22.91
N GLN A 609 -12.62 21.06 -23.22
CA GLN A 609 -12.37 21.90 -24.39
C GLN A 609 -12.56 23.37 -24.02
N GLY A 610 -11.83 24.26 -24.72
CA GLY A 610 -11.91 25.69 -24.50
C GLY A 610 -11.05 26.19 -23.34
N ILE A 611 -11.13 27.50 -23.13
CA ILE A 611 -10.38 28.22 -22.08
C ILE A 611 -11.37 28.92 -21.14
N VAL A 612 -11.13 28.80 -19.86
CA VAL A 612 -11.86 29.52 -18.82
C VAL A 612 -10.93 30.49 -18.06
N SER A 613 -11.46 31.62 -17.60
CA SER A 613 -10.75 32.56 -16.77
C SER A 613 -11.25 32.53 -15.34
N PHE A 614 -10.38 32.96 -14.43
CA PHE A 614 -10.70 33.21 -13.02
C PHE A 614 -10.62 34.75 -12.80
N ASP A 615 -11.77 35.34 -12.55
CA ASP A 615 -11.89 36.80 -12.49
C ASP A 615 -12.24 37.26 -11.07
N ARG A 616 -11.56 38.27 -10.59
CA ARG A 616 -11.86 38.96 -9.32
C ARG A 616 -12.33 40.38 -9.61
N GLY A 617 -13.64 40.57 -9.52
CA GLY A 617 -14.25 41.79 -10.07
C GLY A 617 -14.04 41.86 -11.59
N GLN A 618 -13.48 42.95 -12.10
CA GLN A 618 -13.18 43.14 -13.52
C GLN A 618 -11.76 42.66 -13.92
N LYS A 619 -10.96 42.16 -12.97
CA LYS A 619 -9.58 41.76 -13.24
C LYS A 619 -9.47 40.24 -13.43
N GLN A 620 -9.01 39.82 -14.59
CA GLN A 620 -8.62 38.43 -14.85
C GLN A 620 -7.33 38.10 -14.10
N VAL A 621 -7.35 37.01 -13.32
CA VAL A 621 -6.24 36.56 -12.47
C VAL A 621 -5.50 35.40 -13.08
N LEU A 622 -6.23 34.39 -13.65
CA LEU A 622 -5.69 33.17 -14.14
C LEU A 622 -6.52 32.65 -15.32
N ARG A 623 -5.92 31.80 -16.16
CA ARG A 623 -6.62 31.01 -17.20
C ARG A 623 -6.39 29.52 -16.98
N ALA A 624 -7.37 28.71 -17.37
CA ALA A 624 -7.30 27.26 -17.33
C ALA A 624 -7.82 26.69 -18.66
N GLY A 625 -7.10 25.75 -19.23
CA GLY A 625 -7.45 25.00 -20.43
C GLY A 625 -7.59 23.50 -20.18
N ARG A 626 -7.55 22.69 -21.25
CA ARG A 626 -7.75 21.25 -21.20
C ARG A 626 -6.89 20.57 -20.12
N GLY A 627 -7.50 19.62 -19.40
CA GLY A 627 -6.87 18.90 -18.28
C GLY A 627 -6.79 19.67 -16.97
N SER A 628 -7.17 20.96 -16.94
CA SER A 628 -7.18 21.71 -15.69
C SER A 628 -8.32 21.26 -14.79
N PHE A 629 -7.99 20.93 -13.52
CA PHE A 629 -8.96 20.60 -12.49
C PHE A 629 -9.25 21.83 -11.62
N ILE A 630 -10.47 22.31 -11.70
CA ILE A 630 -10.93 23.50 -10.99
C ILE A 630 -11.58 23.10 -9.69
N ALA A 631 -10.76 23.00 -8.65
CA ALA A 631 -11.20 22.58 -7.32
C ALA A 631 -10.37 23.24 -6.24
N LYS A 632 -10.99 23.38 -5.07
CA LYS A 632 -10.26 23.62 -3.81
C LYS A 632 -10.80 22.66 -2.76
N ILE A 633 -10.00 21.67 -2.42
CA ILE A 633 -10.35 20.65 -1.44
C ILE A 633 -10.17 21.23 -0.04
N TYR A 634 -11.22 21.20 0.78
CA TYR A 634 -11.24 21.66 2.16
C TYR A 634 -11.37 20.47 3.11
N ALA A 635 -10.96 20.66 4.36
CA ALA A 635 -11.22 19.68 5.42
C ALA A 635 -12.73 19.47 5.69
N ASN A 636 -13.55 20.48 5.41
CA ASN A 636 -15.02 20.39 5.46
C ASN A 636 -15.60 20.77 4.09
N PRO A 637 -16.20 19.83 3.35
CA PRO A 637 -16.73 20.09 2.02
C PRO A 637 -17.84 21.15 1.96
N ARG A 638 -18.62 21.32 3.04
CA ARG A 638 -19.77 22.23 3.09
C ARG A 638 -19.43 23.70 3.31
N ARG A 639 -18.15 24.08 3.45
CA ARG A 639 -17.73 25.46 3.78
C ARG A 639 -16.98 26.19 2.67
N GLY A 640 -16.95 25.65 1.44
CA GLY A 640 -16.24 26.29 0.34
C GLY A 640 -17.08 27.33 -0.39
N VAL A 641 -16.50 28.53 -0.64
CA VAL A 641 -17.06 29.53 -1.55
C VAL A 641 -16.11 29.81 -2.70
N HIS A 642 -16.62 30.20 -3.85
CA HIS A 642 -15.83 30.63 -4.98
C HIS A 642 -15.15 31.97 -4.67
N ARG A 643 -13.82 32.03 -4.69
CA ARG A 643 -13.02 33.22 -4.49
C ARG A 643 -12.95 34.10 -5.73
N PHE A 644 -13.22 33.51 -6.88
CA PHE A 644 -13.20 34.14 -8.20
C PHE A 644 -14.47 33.74 -8.96
N SER A 645 -14.94 34.56 -9.86
CA SER A 645 -15.86 34.13 -10.89
C SER A 645 -15.10 33.29 -11.93
N ILE A 646 -15.72 32.23 -12.42
CA ILE A 646 -15.20 31.37 -13.50
C ILE A 646 -16.00 31.71 -14.75
N VAL A 647 -15.33 32.15 -15.82
CA VAL A 647 -15.99 32.65 -17.02
C VAL A 647 -15.41 31.96 -18.25
N ALA A 648 -16.25 31.51 -19.16
CA ALA A 648 -15.84 30.92 -20.43
C ALA A 648 -15.30 32.02 -21.37
N GLN A 649 -14.03 31.91 -21.76
CA GLN A 649 -13.38 32.86 -22.70
C GLN A 649 -13.67 32.58 -24.16
N GLU A 650 -14.06 31.34 -24.45
CA GLU A 650 -14.53 30.81 -25.73
C GLU A 650 -15.58 29.72 -25.46
N ASP A 651 -16.21 29.16 -26.49
CA ASP A 651 -17.11 28.02 -26.32
C ASP A 651 -16.35 26.89 -25.64
N ALA A 652 -16.85 26.40 -24.52
CA ALA A 652 -16.16 25.48 -23.65
C ALA A 652 -17.00 24.25 -23.28
N ILE A 653 -16.29 23.15 -23.08
CA ILE A 653 -16.88 21.89 -22.54
C ILE A 653 -16.14 21.57 -21.26
N LEU A 654 -16.90 21.42 -20.17
CA LEU A 654 -16.39 21.06 -18.88
C LEU A 654 -17.12 19.81 -18.37
N TYR A 655 -16.39 18.96 -17.63
CA TYR A 655 -17.00 17.93 -16.80
C TYR A 655 -17.20 18.46 -15.39
N SER A 656 -18.45 18.41 -14.92
CA SER A 656 -18.84 18.77 -13.56
C SER A 656 -18.83 17.55 -12.65
N ILE A 657 -18.40 17.72 -11.41
CA ILE A 657 -18.42 16.69 -10.38
C ILE A 657 -19.03 17.32 -9.13
N ASP A 658 -20.11 16.72 -8.62
CA ASP A 658 -20.68 17.13 -7.36
C ASP A 658 -19.65 17.03 -6.24
N THR A 659 -19.56 18.05 -5.40
CA THR A 659 -18.54 18.12 -4.34
C THR A 659 -18.65 16.94 -3.37
N MET A 660 -19.85 16.53 -2.98
CA MET A 660 -20.03 15.44 -2.03
C MET A 660 -19.70 14.07 -2.66
N GLU A 661 -20.07 13.88 -3.94
CA GLU A 661 -19.68 12.68 -4.69
C GLU A 661 -18.17 12.57 -4.86
N PHE A 662 -17.48 13.71 -5.11
CA PHE A 662 -16.03 13.71 -5.19
C PHE A 662 -15.36 13.38 -3.84
N TYR A 663 -15.88 13.89 -2.72
CA TYR A 663 -15.35 13.52 -1.41
C TYR A 663 -15.60 12.04 -1.09
N ARG A 664 -16.75 11.47 -1.48
CA ARG A 664 -17.00 10.02 -1.37
C ARG A 664 -16.03 9.21 -2.23
N PHE A 665 -15.73 9.70 -3.44
CA PHE A 665 -14.69 9.11 -4.29
C PHE A 665 -13.31 9.15 -3.61
N LEU A 666 -12.91 10.28 -3.02
CA LEU A 666 -11.65 10.40 -2.28
C LEU A 666 -11.62 9.51 -1.02
N GLU A 667 -12.74 9.37 -0.34
CA GLU A 667 -12.86 8.48 0.81
C GLU A 667 -12.65 7.02 0.43
N LYS A 668 -13.14 6.60 -0.72
CA LYS A 668 -12.91 5.25 -1.27
C LYS A 668 -11.49 5.06 -1.81
N ASN A 669 -10.85 6.15 -2.25
CA ASN A 669 -9.54 6.16 -2.91
C ASN A 669 -8.53 7.02 -2.14
N PRO A 670 -8.03 6.55 -0.99
CA PRO A 670 -7.15 7.34 -0.12
C PRO A 670 -5.83 7.76 -0.80
N GLY A 671 -5.31 6.97 -1.75
CA GLY A 671 -4.13 7.32 -2.53
C GLY A 671 -4.35 8.58 -3.37
N VAL A 672 -5.52 8.73 -3.99
CA VAL A 672 -5.89 9.94 -4.74
C VAL A 672 -5.96 11.15 -3.81
N PHE A 673 -6.54 10.98 -2.60
CA PHE A 673 -6.57 12.03 -1.58
C PHE A 673 -5.17 12.50 -1.19
N LEU A 674 -4.24 11.57 -0.93
CA LEU A 674 -2.85 11.90 -0.59
C LEU A 674 -2.14 12.64 -1.73
N SER A 675 -2.29 12.18 -2.96
CA SER A 675 -1.68 12.81 -4.16
C SER A 675 -2.21 14.24 -4.40
N LEU A 676 -3.52 14.44 -4.28
CA LEU A 676 -4.13 15.78 -4.42
C LEU A 676 -3.69 16.73 -3.32
N ARG A 677 -3.50 16.25 -2.10
CA ARG A 677 -3.00 17.05 -0.99
C ARG A 677 -1.55 17.49 -1.21
N GLU A 678 -0.70 16.61 -1.69
CA GLU A 678 0.70 16.92 -2.00
C GLU A 678 0.81 17.94 -3.14
N ALA A 679 0.05 17.77 -4.21
CA ALA A 679 -0.01 18.74 -5.31
C ALA A 679 -0.37 20.14 -4.83
N ARG A 680 -1.34 20.26 -3.90
CA ARG A 680 -1.73 21.52 -3.29
C ARG A 680 -0.62 22.17 -2.46
N ILE A 681 0.17 21.36 -1.73
CA ILE A 681 1.31 21.89 -0.96
C ILE A 681 2.33 22.50 -1.93
N ARG A 682 2.59 21.87 -3.07
CA ARG A 682 3.47 22.40 -4.13
C ARG A 682 2.96 23.75 -4.65
N ASP A 683 1.68 23.87 -4.98
CA ASP A 683 1.08 25.10 -5.49
C ASP A 683 1.13 26.24 -4.45
N THR A 684 0.96 25.91 -3.17
CA THR A 684 1.03 26.90 -2.08
C THR A 684 2.46 27.39 -1.86
N ILE A 685 3.46 26.52 -1.99
CA ILE A 685 4.87 26.89 -1.87
C ILE A 685 5.33 27.70 -3.09
N GLN A 686 4.80 27.43 -4.29
CA GLN A 686 5.12 28.21 -5.49
C GLN A 686 4.45 29.60 -5.52
N ASN A 687 3.34 29.78 -4.80
CA ASN A 687 2.57 31.04 -4.76
C ASN A 687 2.73 31.82 -3.44
N ALA A 688 3.58 31.38 -2.53
CA ALA A 688 4.01 32.07 -1.31
C ALA A 688 5.40 32.69 -1.49
#